data_297c295cc2e65109d5c618e7fe3f1f5a
#
_entry.id   297c295cc2e65109d5c618e7fe3f1f5a
#
_cell.length_a   1.000
_cell.length_b   1.000
_cell.length_c   1.000
_cell.angle_alpha   90.00
_cell.angle_beta   90.00
_cell.angle_gamma   90.00
#
_symmetry.space_group_name_H-M   'P 1'
#
loop_
_entity.id
_entity.type
_entity.pdbx_description
1 polymer ?
#
loop_
_entity_poly.entity_id
_entity_poly.type
_entity_poly.pdbx_seq_one_letter_code
_entity_poly.pdbx_strand_id
1 'polypeptide(L)'
;VRTAREEHEGMFERFTDRARRVVVLAQEEARMLNHNYIGTEHILLGLIHEGEGVAAKALESLGISLEGVRQQVEEIIGQGQQAPSGHIPFTPRAKKVLELSLREALQLGHNYIGTEHILLGLIREGEGVAAQVLVKLGADLNRVRQQVIQLLSGYQGKEPAAAGAAPGEAAPSTSLVLDQFGRNLTQAAREGKLDPVIGREKEIERVMQVLSRRTKNNPVLIGEPGVGKTAVVEGLSQRIVKGEVPETLKDKQLYTLDLGALVAGSRYRGDFEERLKKVLKEIRTRGDIILFIDEIHTLVGAGAAEGAIDAASILKPMLARGELQTIGATTLDEYRKHLEKDAALERRFQPIQVGEPSLAHTIEILKGLRDRYEAHHRVSITDAALVAAATLADRYISDRFLPDKAIDLIDEAGARMRIRRMTAPPDLRDFDERIAQVRRDKESAIDAQDFERAAQLRDKEKQLLGQKAQREKEWKAGDLDVVSEVDDEQIAEVLANWTGIPVYKLTEEETARLLRMEDELHKRVVGQEDAVKAVSKAIRRTRAGLKDPKRPSGSFIFAGPSGVGKTELSKALAEFLFGSEDALIQLDMSEFHDRYTVSRLVGAPPGYVGYDEGGQLTEKVRRRPFSVVLFDEIEKAHPDVFNTLLQILEDGRLTDGQGRIVDFKNTVIILTTNLGTRDVAKAVSLGFQASEDSESNYERMKQKVNDELKQHFRPEFLNRIDDTIVFHQLTEVEILSIVDVMIQRIETQLRNKDMGLELTENAKRYLARKGFDPVLGARPLRRTIQRDIEDNLSERILFNELTPGQIVVVDCEGDPTDTDKSKLVFRGAEKPVEVPDAVPADLGGTAAAGADEQPAA
;
A
#
# COMPACT_ATOMS: atom_id res chain seq x y z
N VAL A 1 -10.83 -20.66 -34.00
CA VAL A 1 -9.63 -19.84 -34.37
C VAL A 1 -9.25 -18.84 -33.27
N ARG A 2 -10.18 -18.36 -32.44
CA ARG A 2 -9.88 -17.48 -31.30
C ARG A 2 -9.30 -18.24 -30.08
N THR A 3 -9.79 -19.44 -29.80
CA THR A 3 -9.35 -20.27 -28.67
C THR A 3 -7.90 -20.79 -28.78
N ALA A 4 -7.43 -21.09 -30.00
CA ALA A 4 -6.05 -21.57 -30.20
C ALA A 4 -4.97 -20.48 -30.12
N ARG A 5 -5.34 -19.21 -30.18
CA ARG A 5 -4.44 -18.07 -30.03
C ARG A 5 -4.26 -17.69 -28.55
N GLU A 6 -5.33 -17.81 -27.76
CA GLU A 6 -5.34 -17.57 -26.32
C GLU A 6 -4.61 -18.68 -25.55
N GLU A 7 -4.67 -19.94 -26.00
CA GLU A 7 -3.90 -21.05 -25.42
C GLU A 7 -2.39 -20.94 -25.71
N HIS A 8 -1.99 -20.34 -26.82
CA HIS A 8 -0.58 -20.13 -27.15
C HIS A 8 0.06 -18.96 -26.39
N GLU A 9 -0.67 -17.87 -26.15
CA GLU A 9 -0.17 -16.74 -25.36
C GLU A 9 0.04 -17.15 -23.88
N GLY A 10 -0.86 -17.90 -23.28
CA GLY A 10 -0.73 -18.41 -21.90
C GLY A 10 0.39 -19.43 -21.69
N MET A 11 0.88 -20.10 -22.74
CA MET A 11 1.98 -21.06 -22.64
C MET A 11 3.34 -20.35 -22.50
N PHE A 12 3.58 -19.25 -23.22
CA PHE A 12 4.83 -18.48 -23.13
C PHE A 12 5.02 -17.75 -21.80
N GLU A 13 3.95 -17.50 -21.06
CA GLU A 13 4.03 -16.91 -19.70
C GLU A 13 4.71 -17.85 -18.71
N ARG A 14 4.63 -19.16 -18.92
CA ARG A 14 5.24 -20.17 -18.06
C ARG A 14 6.71 -20.49 -18.39
N PHE A 15 7.25 -19.90 -19.47
CA PHE A 15 8.65 -20.07 -19.84
C PHE A 15 9.57 -19.28 -18.91
N THR A 16 10.63 -19.93 -18.45
CA THR A 16 11.73 -19.22 -17.77
C THR A 16 12.41 -18.26 -18.77
N ASP A 17 13.14 -17.26 -18.26
CA ASP A 17 13.85 -16.32 -19.13
C ASP A 17 14.89 -17.02 -20.03
N ARG A 18 15.51 -18.09 -19.54
CA ARG A 18 16.41 -18.92 -20.34
C ARG A 18 15.65 -19.68 -21.42
N ALA A 19 14.50 -20.26 -21.11
CA ALA A 19 13.65 -20.94 -22.10
C ALA A 19 13.14 -19.97 -23.18
N ARG A 20 12.81 -18.73 -22.83
CA ARG A 20 12.47 -17.67 -23.80
C ARG A 20 13.67 -17.32 -24.68
N ARG A 21 14.86 -17.24 -24.10
CA ARG A 21 16.13 -16.99 -24.83
C ARG A 21 16.39 -18.10 -25.85
N VAL A 22 16.15 -19.38 -25.51
CA VAL A 22 16.27 -20.50 -26.45
C VAL A 22 15.40 -20.30 -27.69
N VAL A 23 14.18 -19.83 -27.53
CA VAL A 23 13.27 -19.55 -28.67
C VAL A 23 13.81 -18.43 -29.56
N VAL A 24 14.38 -17.39 -28.97
CA VAL A 24 15.00 -16.28 -29.74
C VAL A 24 16.24 -16.77 -30.45
N LEU A 25 17.10 -17.53 -29.77
CA LEU A 25 18.32 -18.13 -30.39
C LEU A 25 17.96 -19.11 -31.52
N ALA A 26 16.89 -19.90 -31.35
CA ALA A 26 16.41 -20.78 -32.42
C ALA A 26 15.96 -19.98 -33.67
N GLN A 27 15.40 -18.78 -33.49
CA GLN A 27 15.07 -17.90 -34.61
C GLN A 27 16.32 -17.32 -35.27
N GLU A 28 17.35 -16.97 -34.50
CA GLU A 28 18.62 -16.50 -35.01
C GLU A 28 19.36 -17.58 -35.80
N GLU A 29 19.39 -18.84 -35.29
CA GLU A 29 19.98 -19.96 -35.99
C GLU A 29 19.25 -20.27 -37.31
N ALA A 30 17.91 -20.19 -37.33
CA ALA A 30 17.14 -20.31 -38.56
C ALA A 30 17.50 -19.24 -39.60
N ARG A 31 17.76 -17.99 -39.17
CA ARG A 31 18.22 -16.89 -40.03
C ARG A 31 19.62 -17.15 -40.57
N MET A 32 20.55 -17.60 -39.74
CA MET A 32 21.91 -17.90 -40.14
C MET A 32 21.95 -19.02 -41.20
N LEU A 33 21.09 -20.02 -41.10
CA LEU A 33 20.93 -21.09 -42.08
C LEU A 33 20.03 -20.72 -43.27
N ASN A 34 19.55 -19.48 -43.36
CA ASN A 34 18.65 -18.96 -44.41
C ASN A 34 17.32 -19.76 -44.53
N HIS A 35 16.82 -20.31 -43.40
CA HIS A 35 15.56 -21.05 -43.39
C HIS A 35 14.38 -20.11 -43.10
N ASN A 36 13.29 -20.29 -43.84
CA ASN A 36 12.05 -19.52 -43.67
C ASN A 36 11.05 -20.11 -42.66
N TYR A 37 11.52 -21.06 -41.83
CA TYR A 37 10.76 -21.74 -40.77
C TYR A 37 11.65 -22.05 -39.59
N ILE A 38 11.06 -22.18 -38.39
CA ILE A 38 11.73 -22.68 -37.19
C ILE A 38 11.32 -24.13 -36.99
N GLY A 39 12.25 -25.05 -37.22
CA GLY A 39 12.08 -26.49 -37.02
C GLY A 39 12.60 -26.99 -35.69
N THR A 40 12.50 -28.29 -35.44
CA THR A 40 13.03 -28.92 -34.21
C THR A 40 14.54 -28.81 -34.10
N GLU A 41 15.27 -28.81 -35.22
CA GLU A 41 16.70 -28.60 -35.35
C GLU A 41 17.15 -27.23 -34.85
N HIS A 42 16.39 -26.18 -35.17
CA HIS A 42 16.68 -24.82 -34.70
C HIS A 42 16.46 -24.69 -33.19
N ILE A 43 15.46 -25.39 -32.64
CA ILE A 43 15.23 -25.46 -31.20
C ILE A 43 16.42 -26.16 -30.52
N LEU A 44 16.95 -27.24 -31.10
CA LEU A 44 18.13 -27.95 -30.59
C LEU A 44 19.36 -27.03 -30.61
N LEU A 45 19.61 -26.32 -31.72
CA LEU A 45 20.68 -25.34 -31.82
C LEU A 45 20.55 -24.22 -30.78
N GLY A 46 19.34 -23.68 -30.59
CA GLY A 46 19.07 -22.64 -29.58
C GLY A 46 19.30 -23.14 -28.14
N LEU A 47 19.01 -24.40 -27.84
CA LEU A 47 19.27 -25.03 -26.53
C LEU A 47 20.78 -25.13 -26.22
N ILE A 48 21.59 -25.47 -27.22
CA ILE A 48 23.06 -25.59 -27.06
C ILE A 48 23.70 -24.19 -27.05
N HIS A 49 23.21 -23.28 -27.87
CA HIS A 49 23.71 -21.90 -27.97
C HIS A 49 23.48 -21.11 -26.68
N GLU A 50 22.41 -21.37 -25.93
CA GLU A 50 22.14 -20.75 -24.63
C GLU A 50 23.24 -21.05 -23.60
N GLY A 51 23.85 -22.23 -23.66
CA GLY A 51 25.12 -22.62 -22.99
C GLY A 51 25.05 -22.86 -21.48
N GLU A 52 24.21 -22.14 -20.75
CA GLU A 52 24.18 -22.16 -19.27
C GLU A 52 23.07 -23.04 -18.68
N GLY A 53 22.08 -23.44 -19.48
CA GLY A 53 20.91 -24.21 -19.03
C GLY A 53 21.24 -25.67 -18.75
N VAL A 54 20.35 -26.35 -18.03
CA VAL A 54 20.44 -27.78 -17.74
C VAL A 54 20.53 -28.61 -19.04
N ALA A 55 19.78 -28.19 -20.08
CA ALA A 55 19.80 -28.84 -21.37
C ALA A 55 21.17 -28.77 -22.07
N ALA A 56 21.78 -27.56 -22.07
CA ALA A 56 23.09 -27.37 -22.66
C ALA A 56 24.15 -28.22 -21.94
N LYS A 57 24.17 -28.25 -20.61
CA LYS A 57 25.08 -29.05 -19.79
C LYS A 57 24.87 -30.56 -20.00
N ALA A 58 23.63 -31.01 -20.17
CA ALA A 58 23.31 -32.40 -20.46
C ALA A 58 23.89 -32.83 -21.83
N LEU A 59 23.73 -31.98 -22.84
CA LEU A 59 24.23 -32.24 -24.19
C LEU A 59 25.77 -32.17 -24.25
N GLU A 60 26.38 -31.19 -23.58
CA GLU A 60 27.83 -31.05 -23.48
C GLU A 60 28.46 -32.25 -22.77
N SER A 61 27.85 -32.76 -21.67
CA SER A 61 28.32 -33.97 -20.97
C SER A 61 28.30 -35.24 -21.83
N LEU A 62 27.51 -35.25 -22.90
CA LEU A 62 27.44 -36.31 -23.88
C LEU A 62 28.32 -36.05 -25.11
N GLY A 63 29.12 -34.97 -25.10
CA GLY A 63 30.02 -34.63 -26.18
C GLY A 63 29.38 -33.97 -27.39
N ILE A 64 28.17 -33.44 -27.26
CA ILE A 64 27.41 -32.78 -28.35
C ILE A 64 27.74 -31.28 -28.34
N SER A 65 28.45 -30.83 -29.37
CA SER A 65 28.88 -29.43 -29.56
C SER A 65 27.95 -28.68 -30.53
N LEU A 66 27.88 -27.34 -30.39
CA LEU A 66 27.06 -26.48 -31.27
C LEU A 66 27.48 -26.60 -32.74
N GLU A 67 28.80 -26.63 -32.99
CA GLU A 67 29.34 -26.73 -34.34
C GLU A 67 29.06 -28.09 -34.97
N GLY A 68 29.17 -29.18 -34.17
CA GLY A 68 28.83 -30.54 -34.64
C GLY A 68 27.36 -30.67 -35.02
N VAL A 69 26.45 -30.04 -34.26
CA VAL A 69 25.04 -30.02 -34.56
C VAL A 69 24.74 -29.16 -35.80
N ARG A 70 25.36 -27.99 -35.96
CA ARG A 70 25.20 -27.15 -37.16
C ARG A 70 25.62 -27.90 -38.41
N GLN A 71 26.79 -28.54 -38.38
CA GLN A 71 27.30 -29.30 -39.54
C GLN A 71 26.35 -30.44 -39.93
N GLN A 72 25.81 -31.16 -38.94
CA GLN A 72 24.84 -32.20 -39.18
C GLN A 72 23.50 -31.68 -39.70
N VAL A 73 23.03 -30.54 -39.25
CA VAL A 73 21.84 -29.86 -39.76
C VAL A 73 22.02 -29.42 -41.21
N GLU A 74 23.17 -28.82 -41.54
CA GLU A 74 23.52 -28.44 -42.92
C GLU A 74 23.61 -29.65 -43.84
N GLU A 75 24.14 -30.78 -43.36
CA GLU A 75 24.20 -32.03 -44.12
C GLU A 75 22.84 -32.66 -44.38
N ILE A 76 21.89 -32.57 -43.47
CA ILE A 76 20.56 -33.16 -43.55
C ILE A 76 19.59 -32.29 -44.33
N ILE A 77 19.57 -30.98 -44.10
CA ILE A 77 18.57 -30.07 -44.66
C ILE A 77 19.16 -29.15 -45.71
N GLY A 78 20.47 -28.86 -45.66
CA GLY A 78 21.11 -27.85 -46.51
C GLY A 78 20.89 -26.43 -46.06
N GLN A 79 21.57 -25.45 -46.70
CA GLN A 79 21.34 -24.03 -46.51
C GLN A 79 20.22 -23.54 -47.41
N GLY A 80 19.34 -22.64 -46.88
CA GLY A 80 18.30 -21.97 -47.66
C GLY A 80 18.88 -20.98 -48.72
N GLN A 81 18.17 -20.79 -49.80
CA GLN A 81 18.63 -19.97 -50.92
C GLN A 81 18.46 -18.45 -50.72
N GLN A 82 17.59 -18.02 -49.80
CA GLN A 82 17.33 -16.61 -49.53
C GLN A 82 17.15 -16.38 -48.02
N ALA A 83 17.76 -15.31 -47.51
CA ALA A 83 17.58 -14.88 -46.15
C ALA A 83 16.10 -14.46 -45.88
N PRO A 84 15.43 -15.02 -44.80
CA PRO A 84 14.04 -14.71 -44.54
C PRO A 84 13.88 -13.24 -44.11
N SER A 85 12.93 -12.54 -44.75
CA SER A 85 12.53 -11.17 -44.37
C SER A 85 11.25 -11.24 -43.56
N GLY A 86 11.32 -10.89 -42.26
CA GLY A 86 10.15 -10.82 -41.38
C GLY A 86 10.07 -11.91 -40.30
N HIS A 87 8.85 -12.18 -39.82
CA HIS A 87 8.58 -13.18 -38.77
C HIS A 87 8.66 -14.60 -39.34
N ILE A 88 9.50 -15.44 -38.73
CA ILE A 88 9.71 -16.84 -39.15
C ILE A 88 8.72 -17.75 -38.40
N PRO A 89 7.83 -18.51 -39.04
CA PRO A 89 6.85 -19.37 -38.42
C PRO A 89 7.46 -20.68 -37.90
N PHE A 90 6.93 -21.19 -36.80
CA PHE A 90 7.24 -22.54 -36.32
C PHE A 90 6.61 -23.62 -37.17
N THR A 91 7.36 -24.69 -37.42
CA THR A 91 6.81 -25.88 -38.03
C THR A 91 5.78 -26.58 -37.12
N PRO A 92 4.86 -27.40 -37.64
CA PRO A 92 3.93 -28.16 -36.81
C PRO A 92 4.62 -29.05 -35.77
N ARG A 93 5.76 -29.65 -36.13
CA ARG A 93 6.57 -30.46 -35.19
C ARG A 93 7.26 -29.59 -34.11
N ALA A 94 7.80 -28.43 -34.44
CA ALA A 94 8.36 -27.51 -33.45
C ALA A 94 7.30 -27.03 -32.46
N LYS A 95 6.07 -26.75 -32.92
CA LYS A 95 4.94 -26.43 -32.01
C LYS A 95 4.62 -27.61 -31.09
N LYS A 96 4.60 -28.85 -31.64
CA LYS A 96 4.36 -30.05 -30.84
C LYS A 96 5.44 -30.26 -29.77
N VAL A 97 6.71 -29.94 -30.05
CA VAL A 97 7.80 -29.95 -29.05
C VAL A 97 7.51 -29.01 -27.91
N LEU A 98 7.06 -27.76 -28.17
CA LEU A 98 6.72 -26.81 -27.13
C LEU A 98 5.52 -27.26 -26.28
N GLU A 99 4.50 -27.88 -26.89
CA GLU A 99 3.38 -28.48 -26.15
C GLU A 99 3.84 -29.68 -25.29
N LEU A 100 4.72 -30.53 -25.83
CA LEU A 100 5.28 -31.66 -25.09
C LEU A 100 6.15 -31.17 -23.93
N SER A 101 6.84 -30.04 -24.08
CA SER A 101 7.65 -29.43 -23.00
C SER A 101 6.78 -29.05 -21.81
N LEU A 102 5.56 -28.53 -22.04
CA LEU A 102 4.59 -28.26 -20.98
C LEU A 102 4.15 -29.55 -20.27
N ARG A 103 3.93 -30.63 -21.03
CA ARG A 103 3.54 -31.93 -20.45
C ARG A 103 4.67 -32.53 -19.62
N GLU A 104 5.94 -32.43 -20.07
CA GLU A 104 7.11 -32.90 -19.31
C GLU A 104 7.30 -32.08 -18.03
N ALA A 105 7.12 -30.75 -18.08
CA ALA A 105 7.16 -29.89 -16.89
C ALA A 105 6.10 -30.33 -15.86
N LEU A 106 4.86 -30.53 -16.30
CA LEU A 106 3.78 -30.99 -15.43
C LEU A 106 4.00 -32.41 -14.88
N GLN A 107 4.59 -33.33 -15.66
CA GLN A 107 4.94 -34.68 -15.18
C GLN A 107 6.05 -34.66 -14.14
N LEU A 108 7.00 -33.73 -14.25
CA LEU A 108 8.07 -33.53 -13.26
C LEU A 108 7.61 -32.68 -12.06
N GLY A 109 6.36 -32.22 -12.02
CA GLY A 109 5.82 -31.42 -10.91
C GLY A 109 6.25 -29.95 -10.92
N HIS A 110 6.77 -29.46 -12.05
CA HIS A 110 7.20 -28.07 -12.19
C HIS A 110 6.05 -27.20 -12.75
N ASN A 111 5.93 -25.99 -12.21
CA ASN A 111 4.97 -24.99 -12.67
C ASN A 111 5.54 -24.03 -13.73
N TYR A 112 6.81 -24.21 -14.11
CA TYR A 112 7.55 -23.44 -15.12
C TYR A 112 8.10 -24.37 -16.21
N ILE A 113 8.40 -23.78 -17.38
CA ILE A 113 9.01 -24.50 -18.50
C ILE A 113 10.45 -23.98 -18.64
N GLY A 114 11.43 -24.79 -18.23
CA GLY A 114 12.86 -24.49 -18.37
C GLY A 114 13.45 -25.15 -19.62
N THR A 115 14.76 -24.93 -19.85
CA THR A 115 15.52 -25.48 -20.99
C THR A 115 15.47 -27.00 -21.00
N GLU A 116 15.54 -27.63 -19.83
CA GLU A 116 15.43 -29.06 -19.60
C GLU A 116 14.10 -29.64 -20.14
N HIS A 117 13.00 -28.92 -19.90
CA HIS A 117 11.69 -29.38 -20.35
C HIS A 117 11.55 -29.28 -21.88
N ILE A 118 12.18 -28.27 -22.49
CA ILE A 118 12.23 -28.14 -23.95
C ILE A 118 13.03 -29.31 -24.57
N LEU A 119 14.16 -29.67 -23.96
CA LEU A 119 14.94 -30.80 -24.40
C LEU A 119 14.19 -32.14 -24.24
N LEU A 120 13.52 -32.33 -23.10
CA LEU A 120 12.69 -33.52 -22.88
C LEU A 120 11.52 -33.59 -23.87
N GLY A 121 10.87 -32.48 -24.18
CA GLY A 121 9.84 -32.37 -25.19
C GLY A 121 10.33 -32.74 -26.60
N LEU A 122 11.54 -32.33 -26.94
CA LEU A 122 12.21 -32.63 -28.20
C LEU A 122 12.55 -34.10 -28.31
N ILE A 123 13.08 -34.73 -27.24
CA ILE A 123 13.34 -36.18 -27.18
C ILE A 123 12.06 -36.98 -27.27
N ARG A 124 10.97 -36.53 -26.67
CA ARG A 124 9.67 -37.21 -26.69
C ARG A 124 8.98 -37.13 -28.03
N GLU A 125 9.19 -36.05 -28.79
CA GLU A 125 8.70 -35.96 -30.18
C GLU A 125 9.37 -37.01 -31.06
N GLY A 126 10.69 -37.21 -30.92
CA GLY A 126 11.47 -38.37 -31.39
C GLY A 126 11.62 -38.59 -32.88
N GLU A 127 10.80 -37.97 -33.74
CA GLU A 127 10.79 -38.15 -35.19
C GLU A 127 11.32 -36.93 -35.95
N GLY A 128 11.59 -35.83 -35.27
CA GLY A 128 12.10 -34.57 -35.86
C GLY A 128 13.55 -34.65 -36.27
N VAL A 129 13.99 -33.66 -37.08
CA VAL A 129 15.38 -33.55 -37.51
C VAL A 129 16.32 -33.47 -36.35
N ALA A 130 15.94 -32.78 -35.26
CA ALA A 130 16.72 -32.74 -34.03
C ALA A 130 17.04 -34.14 -33.45
N ALA A 131 16.05 -35.02 -33.42
CA ALA A 131 16.24 -36.39 -32.94
C ALA A 131 17.20 -37.18 -33.85
N GLN A 132 17.06 -37.02 -35.16
CA GLN A 132 17.96 -37.65 -36.15
C GLN A 132 19.40 -37.15 -36.00
N VAL A 133 19.60 -35.85 -35.77
CA VAL A 133 20.91 -35.24 -35.55
C VAL A 133 21.53 -35.79 -34.27
N LEU A 134 20.80 -35.89 -33.15
CA LEU A 134 21.28 -36.44 -31.89
C LEU A 134 21.72 -37.92 -32.06
N VAL A 135 20.92 -38.74 -32.78
CA VAL A 135 21.27 -40.16 -33.04
C VAL A 135 22.47 -40.27 -33.94
N LYS A 136 22.64 -39.44 -35.00
CA LYS A 136 23.83 -39.40 -35.85
C LYS A 136 25.09 -39.03 -35.11
N LEU A 137 25.00 -38.11 -34.10
CA LEU A 137 26.11 -37.74 -33.23
C LEU A 137 26.37 -38.77 -32.13
N GLY A 138 25.70 -39.94 -32.18
CA GLY A 138 25.95 -41.03 -31.26
C GLY A 138 25.27 -40.93 -29.91
N ALA A 139 24.33 -39.99 -29.75
CA ALA A 139 23.55 -39.87 -28.53
C ALA A 139 22.26 -40.69 -28.61
N ASP A 140 22.12 -41.66 -27.72
CA ASP A 140 20.84 -42.35 -27.50
C ASP A 140 19.86 -41.40 -26.76
N LEU A 141 18.68 -41.20 -27.35
CA LEU A 141 17.62 -40.35 -26.81
C LEU A 141 17.25 -40.73 -25.37
N ASN A 142 17.23 -42.02 -25.02
CA ASN A 142 16.97 -42.45 -23.64
C ASN A 142 18.10 -42.07 -22.70
N ARG A 143 19.35 -42.10 -23.18
CA ARG A 143 20.50 -41.69 -22.41
C ARG A 143 20.52 -40.18 -22.15
N VAL A 144 20.17 -39.39 -23.15
CA VAL A 144 19.98 -37.91 -22.99
C VAL A 144 18.87 -37.62 -21.96
N ARG A 145 17.77 -38.36 -22.04
CA ARG A 145 16.66 -38.24 -21.06
C ARG A 145 17.11 -38.56 -19.63
N GLN A 146 17.82 -39.66 -19.45
CA GLN A 146 18.39 -40.06 -18.13
C GLN A 146 19.37 -39.02 -17.60
N GLN A 147 20.24 -38.50 -18.45
CA GLN A 147 21.18 -37.45 -18.08
C GLN A 147 20.52 -36.16 -17.62
N VAL A 148 19.46 -35.72 -18.34
CA VAL A 148 18.66 -34.55 -17.93
C VAL A 148 17.98 -34.79 -16.58
N ILE A 149 17.36 -35.97 -16.38
CA ILE A 149 16.73 -36.33 -15.11
C ILE A 149 17.76 -36.42 -13.98
N GLN A 150 18.94 -36.95 -14.23
CA GLN A 150 20.03 -37.05 -13.28
C GLN A 150 20.58 -35.67 -12.90
N LEU A 151 20.73 -34.76 -13.87
CA LEU A 151 21.12 -33.37 -13.60
C LEU A 151 20.02 -32.63 -12.84
N LEU A 152 18.77 -32.83 -13.14
CA LEU A 152 17.65 -32.25 -12.38
C LEU A 152 17.62 -32.78 -10.95
N SER A 153 17.87 -34.06 -10.73
CA SER A 153 17.99 -34.62 -9.37
C SER A 153 19.31 -34.26 -8.68
N GLY A 154 20.35 -33.93 -9.42
CA GLY A 154 21.66 -33.47 -8.92
C GLY A 154 21.79 -31.97 -8.68
N TYR A 155 20.93 -31.15 -9.33
CA TYR A 155 20.86 -29.70 -9.06
C TYR A 155 20.13 -29.34 -7.75
N GLN A 156 19.57 -30.34 -7.08
CA GLN A 156 19.13 -30.22 -5.67
C GLN A 156 20.30 -30.41 -4.67
N GLY A 157 21.53 -30.28 -5.07
CA GLY A 157 22.72 -30.21 -4.19
C GLY A 157 23.96 -30.89 -4.76
N LYS A 158 24.91 -30.07 -5.28
CA LYS A 158 26.37 -30.24 -5.02
C LYS A 158 27.22 -29.33 -5.92
N GLU A 159 27.98 -28.43 -5.29
CA GLU A 159 29.24 -27.93 -5.83
C GLU A 159 30.32 -29.03 -5.70
N PRO A 160 31.34 -29.07 -6.57
CA PRO A 160 32.29 -30.18 -6.65
C PRO A 160 33.33 -30.15 -5.52
N ALA A 161 33.38 -31.21 -4.72
CA ALA A 161 34.42 -31.41 -3.73
C ALA A 161 35.64 -32.03 -4.38
N ALA A 162 36.79 -31.38 -4.20
CA ALA A 162 38.11 -31.90 -4.52
C ALA A 162 38.46 -33.11 -3.63
N ALA A 163 39.12 -34.09 -4.25
CA ALA A 163 39.52 -35.35 -3.63
C ALA A 163 40.59 -35.18 -2.56
N GLY A 164 40.42 -35.90 -1.46
CA GLY A 164 41.50 -36.35 -0.61
C GLY A 164 41.45 -35.90 0.83
N ALA A 165 40.96 -36.71 1.74
CA ALA A 165 41.46 -36.92 3.09
C ALA A 165 40.66 -38.02 3.85
N ALA A 166 41.34 -38.69 4.77
CA ALA A 166 41.10 -39.94 5.46
C ALA A 166 39.83 -40.00 6.38
N PRO A 167 39.47 -41.20 6.87
CA PRO A 167 38.19 -41.44 7.53
C PRO A 167 38.22 -41.04 9.01
N GLY A 168 37.28 -40.21 9.44
CA GLY A 168 37.10 -39.90 10.85
C GLY A 168 36.18 -38.73 11.07
N GLU A 169 34.93 -39.01 11.34
CA GLU A 169 33.84 -38.24 11.94
C GLU A 169 32.60 -38.20 11.05
N ALA A 170 31.53 -38.76 11.58
CA ALA A 170 30.24 -38.87 10.93
C ALA A 170 29.66 -37.46 10.65
N ALA A 171 29.54 -37.10 9.38
CA ALA A 171 28.81 -35.93 8.96
C ALA A 171 27.35 -36.09 9.34
N PRO A 172 26.65 -35.03 9.83
CA PRO A 172 25.23 -35.10 10.16
C PRO A 172 24.42 -35.44 8.91
N SER A 173 23.66 -36.54 8.99
CA SER A 173 22.82 -37.04 7.90
C SER A 173 21.78 -35.98 7.55
N THR A 174 21.83 -35.44 6.34
CA THR A 174 20.80 -34.57 5.77
C THR A 174 19.48 -35.32 5.71
N SER A 175 18.43 -34.71 6.26
CA SER A 175 17.07 -35.26 6.35
C SER A 175 16.36 -35.07 4.99
N LEU A 176 16.33 -36.11 4.17
CA LEU A 176 15.74 -36.06 2.82
C LEU A 176 14.24 -35.73 2.77
N VAL A 177 13.47 -36.12 3.80
CA VAL A 177 12.03 -35.91 3.82
C VAL A 177 11.69 -34.56 4.49
N LEU A 178 12.38 -34.26 5.59
CA LEU A 178 12.14 -33.04 6.34
C LEU A 178 12.58 -31.80 5.53
N ASP A 179 13.68 -31.88 4.79
CA ASP A 179 14.18 -30.79 3.92
C ASP A 179 13.24 -30.48 2.73
N GLN A 180 12.32 -31.38 2.38
CA GLN A 180 11.29 -31.12 1.36
C GLN A 180 10.11 -30.27 1.88
N PHE A 181 9.81 -30.34 3.18
CA PHE A 181 8.67 -29.71 3.81
C PHE A 181 9.01 -28.71 4.90
N GLY A 182 10.30 -28.43 5.07
CA GLY A 182 10.77 -27.52 6.12
C GLY A 182 12.16 -26.94 5.80
N ARG A 183 12.53 -25.93 6.57
CA ARG A 183 13.82 -25.25 6.48
C ARG A 183 14.64 -25.54 7.74
N ASN A 184 15.88 -25.98 7.58
CA ASN A 184 16.82 -26.14 8.69
C ASN A 184 17.37 -24.78 9.13
N LEU A 185 16.86 -24.23 10.24
CA LEU A 185 17.31 -22.95 10.78
C LEU A 185 18.74 -23.02 11.36
N THR A 186 19.12 -24.15 11.95
CA THR A 186 20.48 -24.35 12.48
C THR A 186 21.52 -24.37 11.36
N GLN A 187 21.19 -24.98 10.22
CA GLN A 187 22.05 -24.94 9.04
C GLN A 187 22.12 -23.51 8.46
N ALA A 188 21.00 -22.82 8.34
CA ALA A 188 20.95 -21.43 7.88
C ALA A 188 21.76 -20.51 8.82
N ALA A 189 21.75 -20.76 10.14
CA ALA A 189 22.57 -20.03 11.09
C ALA A 189 24.09 -20.27 10.87
N ARG A 190 24.49 -21.52 10.58
CA ARG A 190 25.91 -21.85 10.25
C ARG A 190 26.37 -21.16 8.97
N GLU A 191 25.48 -21.02 8.01
CA GLU A 191 25.75 -20.36 6.72
C GLU A 191 25.68 -18.83 6.81
N GLY A 192 25.35 -18.26 7.99
CA GLY A 192 25.18 -16.80 8.17
C GLY A 192 24.01 -16.19 7.42
N LYS A 193 23.01 -17.00 7.03
CA LYS A 193 21.84 -16.56 6.27
C LYS A 193 20.70 -16.00 7.13
N LEU A 194 20.78 -16.13 8.46
CA LEU A 194 19.77 -15.61 9.38
C LEU A 194 20.07 -14.16 9.77
N ASP A 195 19.02 -13.43 10.05
CA ASP A 195 19.11 -12.05 10.53
C ASP A 195 19.67 -11.99 11.96
N PRO A 196 20.38 -10.92 12.33
CA PRO A 196 20.81 -10.72 13.71
C PRO A 196 19.60 -10.49 14.60
N VAL A 197 19.54 -11.21 15.70
CA VAL A 197 18.43 -11.08 16.68
C VAL A 197 18.86 -10.19 17.82
N ILE A 198 18.15 -9.12 18.04
CA ILE A 198 18.46 -8.05 19.01
C ILE A 198 17.28 -7.88 19.98
N GLY A 199 17.59 -7.74 21.27
CA GLY A 199 16.60 -7.39 22.29
C GLY A 199 15.63 -8.52 22.67
N ARG A 200 15.95 -9.78 22.35
CA ARG A 200 15.12 -10.98 22.63
C ARG A 200 15.81 -12.00 23.56
N GLU A 201 16.82 -11.59 24.26
CA GLU A 201 17.64 -12.47 25.11
C GLU A 201 16.81 -13.16 26.18
N LYS A 202 15.87 -12.45 26.82
CA LYS A 202 15.00 -12.99 27.87
C LYS A 202 14.03 -14.05 27.36
N GLU A 203 13.44 -13.79 26.21
CA GLU A 203 12.50 -14.74 25.58
C GLU A 203 13.26 -16.00 25.12
N ILE A 204 14.43 -15.85 24.48
CA ILE A 204 15.28 -16.97 24.08
C ILE A 204 15.73 -17.80 25.28
N GLU A 205 16.18 -17.15 26.33
CA GLU A 205 16.54 -17.84 27.60
C GLU A 205 15.33 -18.60 28.18
N ARG A 206 14.16 -17.99 28.16
CA ARG A 206 12.95 -18.64 28.64
C ARG A 206 12.55 -19.85 27.79
N VAL A 207 12.70 -19.77 26.46
CA VAL A 207 12.51 -20.90 25.54
C VAL A 207 13.46 -22.04 25.88
N MET A 208 14.77 -21.76 26.07
CA MET A 208 15.76 -22.77 26.48
C MET A 208 15.42 -23.41 27.81
N GLN A 209 14.99 -22.63 28.80
CA GLN A 209 14.55 -23.15 30.11
C GLN A 209 13.35 -24.10 29.95
N VAL A 210 12.36 -23.72 29.13
CA VAL A 210 11.18 -24.55 28.91
C VAL A 210 11.53 -25.84 28.18
N LEU A 211 12.34 -25.79 27.12
CA LEU A 211 12.79 -26.98 26.38
C LEU A 211 13.59 -27.98 27.25
N SER A 212 14.28 -27.49 28.28
CA SER A 212 15.06 -28.31 29.21
C SER A 212 14.21 -28.92 30.36
N ARG A 213 12.89 -28.64 30.43
CA ARG A 213 12.00 -29.17 31.48
C ARG A 213 11.63 -30.63 31.21
N ARG A 214 11.32 -31.37 32.30
CA ARG A 214 10.84 -32.75 32.18
C ARG A 214 9.37 -32.83 31.71
N THR A 215 8.56 -31.86 32.05
CA THR A 215 7.14 -31.75 31.69
C THR A 215 6.84 -30.33 31.22
N LYS A 216 5.80 -30.15 30.40
CA LYS A 216 5.50 -28.87 29.75
C LYS A 216 6.74 -28.29 29.02
N ASN A 217 7.43 -29.16 28.27
CA ASN A 217 8.69 -28.85 27.63
C ASN A 217 8.53 -28.33 26.19
N ASN A 218 7.33 -28.04 25.77
CA ASN A 218 7.05 -27.41 24.48
C ASN A 218 6.66 -25.94 24.70
N PRO A 219 7.51 -24.96 24.41
CA PRO A 219 7.16 -23.55 24.49
C PRO A 219 6.19 -23.16 23.37
N VAL A 220 5.23 -22.28 23.67
CA VAL A 220 4.41 -21.57 22.69
C VAL A 220 4.65 -20.09 22.82
N LEU A 221 5.16 -19.47 21.78
CA LEU A 221 5.38 -18.04 21.66
C LEU A 221 4.04 -17.37 21.36
N ILE A 222 3.55 -16.58 22.29
CA ILE A 222 2.28 -15.87 22.19
C ILE A 222 2.54 -14.39 22.03
N GLY A 223 2.01 -13.79 20.98
CA GLY A 223 2.15 -12.36 20.73
C GLY A 223 1.41 -11.95 19.48
N GLU A 224 1.23 -10.66 19.31
CA GLU A 224 0.58 -10.08 18.14
C GLU A 224 1.37 -10.37 16.85
N PRO A 225 0.72 -10.30 15.67
CA PRO A 225 1.42 -10.44 14.40
C PRO A 225 2.51 -9.38 14.25
N GLY A 226 3.68 -9.74 13.71
CA GLY A 226 4.75 -8.78 13.43
C GLY A 226 5.65 -8.40 14.63
N VAL A 227 5.41 -8.93 15.86
CA VAL A 227 6.28 -8.62 17.02
C VAL A 227 7.61 -9.38 17.01
N GLY A 228 7.88 -10.24 16.04
CA GLY A 228 9.14 -10.98 15.92
C GLY A 228 9.18 -12.32 16.67
N LYS A 229 8.07 -13.07 16.70
CA LYS A 229 8.03 -14.44 17.28
C LYS A 229 9.03 -15.38 16.59
N THR A 230 9.13 -15.34 15.27
CA THR A 230 10.05 -16.14 14.47
C THR A 230 11.50 -15.77 14.75
N ALA A 231 11.81 -14.49 14.98
CA ALA A 231 13.15 -14.02 15.34
C ALA A 231 13.67 -14.65 16.65
N VAL A 232 12.78 -14.89 17.65
CA VAL A 232 13.18 -15.59 18.89
C VAL A 232 13.72 -17.01 18.58
N VAL A 233 13.10 -17.69 17.63
CA VAL A 233 13.48 -19.06 17.23
C VAL A 233 14.77 -19.04 16.40
N GLU A 234 14.94 -18.06 15.52
CA GLU A 234 16.17 -17.83 14.77
C GLU A 234 17.34 -17.50 15.71
N GLY A 235 17.10 -16.67 16.73
CA GLY A 235 18.07 -16.37 17.77
C GLY A 235 18.49 -17.60 18.58
N LEU A 236 17.53 -18.48 18.88
CA LEU A 236 17.82 -19.75 19.52
C LEU A 236 18.73 -20.62 18.62
N SER A 237 18.46 -20.71 17.31
CA SER A 237 19.28 -21.49 16.39
C SER A 237 20.70 -20.93 16.27
N GLN A 238 20.88 -19.60 16.30
CA GLN A 238 22.21 -18.97 16.35
C GLN A 238 22.97 -19.30 17.63
N ARG A 239 22.30 -19.32 18.80
CA ARG A 239 22.90 -19.71 20.07
C ARG A 239 23.28 -21.18 20.10
N ILE A 240 22.49 -22.08 19.50
CA ILE A 240 22.81 -23.49 19.36
C ILE A 240 24.12 -23.66 18.56
N VAL A 241 24.26 -22.93 17.46
CA VAL A 241 25.47 -22.98 16.62
C VAL A 241 26.71 -22.46 17.35
N LYS A 242 26.55 -21.37 18.13
CA LYS A 242 27.62 -20.79 18.97
C LYS A 242 27.96 -21.65 20.20
N GLY A 243 27.16 -22.66 20.53
CA GLY A 243 27.34 -23.48 21.73
C GLY A 243 26.90 -22.80 23.04
N GLU A 244 26.21 -21.66 22.96
CA GLU A 244 25.72 -20.86 24.12
C GLU A 244 24.38 -21.40 24.66
N VAL A 245 24.26 -22.72 24.78
CA VAL A 245 23.03 -23.40 25.18
C VAL A 245 23.33 -24.49 26.21
N PRO A 246 22.35 -24.89 27.02
CA PRO A 246 22.51 -26.04 27.93
C PRO A 246 22.91 -27.32 27.18
N GLU A 247 23.59 -28.24 27.88
CA GLU A 247 24.07 -29.50 27.27
C GLU A 247 22.97 -30.30 26.56
N THR A 248 21.75 -30.24 27.07
CA THR A 248 20.57 -30.89 26.49
C THR A 248 20.19 -30.39 25.09
N LEU A 249 20.68 -29.21 24.71
CA LEU A 249 20.34 -28.52 23.44
C LEU A 249 21.54 -28.39 22.48
N LYS A 250 22.78 -28.76 22.93
CA LYS A 250 24.03 -28.54 22.14
C LYS A 250 24.01 -29.16 20.75
N ASP A 251 23.51 -30.36 20.59
CA ASP A 251 23.52 -31.07 19.31
C ASP A 251 22.16 -31.12 18.60
N LYS A 252 21.22 -30.29 19.04
CA LYS A 252 19.89 -30.23 18.47
C LYS A 252 19.88 -29.41 17.17
N GLN A 253 19.06 -29.85 16.24
CA GLN A 253 18.79 -29.16 15.00
C GLN A 253 17.36 -28.59 15.03
N LEU A 254 17.22 -27.34 14.68
CA LEU A 254 15.94 -26.64 14.67
C LEU A 254 15.44 -26.54 13.24
N TYR A 255 14.24 -27.09 13.01
CA TYR A 255 13.57 -27.08 11.72
C TYR A 255 12.25 -26.33 11.80
N THR A 256 11.99 -25.47 10.82
CA THR A 256 10.66 -24.88 10.58
C THR A 256 9.84 -25.84 9.73
N LEU A 257 8.61 -26.12 10.12
CA LEU A 257 7.67 -26.91 9.32
C LEU A 257 6.80 -25.97 8.48
N ASP A 258 6.85 -26.12 7.17
CA ASP A 258 5.97 -25.42 6.25
C ASP A 258 4.70 -26.26 5.99
N LEU A 259 3.60 -25.82 6.58
CA LEU A 259 2.31 -26.46 6.43
C LEU A 259 1.72 -26.29 5.02
N GLY A 260 2.00 -25.17 4.38
CA GLY A 260 1.60 -24.92 3.01
C GLY A 260 2.24 -25.90 2.03
N ALA A 261 3.55 -26.15 2.19
CA ALA A 261 4.28 -27.13 1.40
C ALA A 261 3.77 -28.57 1.61
N LEU A 262 3.35 -28.91 2.82
CA LEU A 262 2.75 -30.23 3.10
C LEU A 262 1.40 -30.44 2.41
N VAL A 263 0.58 -29.40 2.32
CA VAL A 263 -0.75 -29.43 1.67
C VAL A 263 -0.62 -29.28 0.17
N ALA A 264 0.37 -28.54 -0.33
CA ALA A 264 0.57 -28.30 -1.75
C ALA A 264 0.74 -29.60 -2.53
N GLY A 265 -0.09 -29.80 -3.56
CA GLY A 265 -0.06 -30.98 -4.42
C GLY A 265 -0.68 -32.25 -3.82
N SER A 266 -1.29 -32.21 -2.63
CA SER A 266 -2.10 -33.32 -2.12
C SER A 266 -3.50 -33.24 -2.74
N ARG A 267 -3.84 -34.22 -3.60
CA ARG A 267 -5.18 -34.33 -4.21
C ARG A 267 -6.22 -34.96 -3.28
N TYR A 268 -5.75 -35.74 -2.33
CA TYR A 268 -6.60 -36.46 -1.37
C TYR A 268 -6.12 -36.25 0.05
N ARG A 269 -7.04 -36.33 0.99
CA ARG A 269 -6.78 -36.25 2.44
C ARG A 269 -5.69 -37.21 2.92
N GLY A 270 -5.66 -38.44 2.35
CA GLY A 270 -4.66 -39.45 2.69
C GLY A 270 -3.22 -39.08 2.33
N ASP A 271 -2.98 -38.31 1.29
CA ASP A 271 -1.63 -37.92 0.84
C ASP A 271 -0.96 -36.99 1.85
N PHE A 272 -1.69 -36.03 2.40
CA PHE A 272 -1.20 -35.13 3.45
C PHE A 272 -0.89 -35.90 4.75
N GLU A 273 -1.82 -36.77 5.19
CA GLU A 273 -1.62 -37.56 6.38
C GLU A 273 -0.39 -38.47 6.26
N GLU A 274 -0.16 -39.06 5.08
CA GLU A 274 0.99 -39.93 4.83
C GLU A 274 2.32 -39.13 4.85
N ARG A 275 2.35 -37.93 4.24
CA ARG A 275 3.51 -37.03 4.27
C ARG A 275 3.83 -36.60 5.69
N LEU A 276 2.83 -36.13 6.44
CA LEU A 276 3.02 -35.73 7.83
C LEU A 276 3.51 -36.90 8.69
N LYS A 277 2.94 -38.11 8.54
CA LYS A 277 3.40 -39.32 9.22
C LYS A 277 4.86 -39.68 8.89
N LYS A 278 5.29 -39.49 7.63
CA LYS A 278 6.69 -39.71 7.23
C LYS A 278 7.66 -38.73 7.90
N VAL A 279 7.30 -37.43 7.88
CA VAL A 279 8.07 -36.37 8.56
C VAL A 279 8.18 -36.66 10.05
N LEU A 280 7.07 -36.95 10.72
CA LEU A 280 7.05 -37.23 12.16
C LEU A 280 7.82 -38.50 12.53
N LYS A 281 7.78 -39.55 11.69
CA LYS A 281 8.54 -40.78 11.88
C LYS A 281 10.04 -40.50 11.81
N GLU A 282 10.48 -39.66 10.87
CA GLU A 282 11.87 -39.25 10.74
C GLU A 282 12.36 -38.46 11.96
N ILE A 283 11.58 -37.46 12.42
CA ILE A 283 11.88 -36.68 13.62
C ILE A 283 12.07 -37.58 14.84
N ARG A 284 11.15 -38.53 15.01
CA ARG A 284 11.21 -39.51 16.12
C ARG A 284 12.44 -40.42 16.02
N THR A 285 12.81 -40.84 14.83
CA THR A 285 13.96 -41.76 14.63
C THR A 285 15.27 -41.05 14.91
N ARG A 286 15.39 -39.78 14.53
CA ARG A 286 16.61 -38.99 14.76
C ARG A 286 16.77 -38.53 16.21
N GLY A 287 15.71 -38.04 16.82
CA GLY A 287 15.69 -37.56 18.23
C GLY A 287 16.52 -36.28 18.50
N ASP A 288 17.23 -35.76 17.51
CA ASP A 288 18.03 -34.51 17.60
C ASP A 288 17.30 -33.28 17.07
N ILE A 289 16.02 -33.43 16.65
CA ILE A 289 15.26 -32.39 15.98
C ILE A 289 14.34 -31.68 16.95
N ILE A 290 14.35 -30.35 16.93
CA ILE A 290 13.34 -29.47 17.52
C ILE A 290 12.55 -28.86 16.36
N LEU A 291 11.24 -29.02 16.41
CA LEU A 291 10.35 -28.56 15.36
C LEU A 291 9.76 -27.19 15.71
N PHE A 292 9.91 -26.21 14.85
CA PHE A 292 9.20 -24.93 14.93
C PHE A 292 7.97 -24.96 14.05
N ILE A 293 6.83 -24.62 14.61
CA ILE A 293 5.55 -24.55 13.92
C ILE A 293 4.97 -23.16 14.11
N ASP A 294 5.01 -22.36 13.05
CA ASP A 294 4.31 -21.07 13.05
C ASP A 294 2.81 -21.30 12.89
N GLU A 295 2.00 -20.41 13.43
CA GLU A 295 0.54 -20.51 13.43
C GLU A 295 0.03 -21.90 13.89
N ILE A 296 0.58 -22.41 15.01
CA ILE A 296 0.29 -23.76 15.52
C ILE A 296 -1.21 -24.01 15.72
N HIS A 297 -2.03 -22.98 15.86
CA HIS A 297 -3.48 -23.08 15.96
C HIS A 297 -4.13 -23.66 14.69
N THR A 298 -3.51 -23.48 13.52
CA THR A 298 -4.01 -24.05 12.26
C THR A 298 -3.99 -25.57 12.27
N LEU A 299 -3.00 -26.18 12.93
CA LEU A 299 -2.91 -27.62 13.12
C LEU A 299 -3.88 -28.19 14.15
N VAL A 300 -4.27 -27.39 15.14
CA VAL A 300 -5.08 -27.84 16.28
C VAL A 300 -6.56 -27.54 16.09
N GLY A 301 -6.89 -26.46 15.37
CA GLY A 301 -8.25 -25.93 15.24
C GLY A 301 -8.98 -26.27 13.94
N ALA A 302 -8.32 -26.88 12.96
CA ALA A 302 -8.86 -27.09 11.61
C ALA A 302 -10.01 -28.15 11.51
N GLY A 303 -10.51 -28.69 12.61
CA GLY A 303 -11.53 -29.73 12.63
C GLY A 303 -13.00 -29.27 12.47
N ALA A 304 -13.29 -27.98 12.34
CA ALA A 304 -14.66 -27.46 12.37
C ALA A 304 -15.27 -27.14 10.98
N ALA A 305 -14.49 -27.15 9.91
CA ALA A 305 -15.01 -26.96 8.55
C ALA A 305 -15.04 -28.29 7.79
N GLU A 306 -16.14 -28.59 7.11
CA GLU A 306 -16.26 -29.77 6.24
C GLU A 306 -15.12 -29.76 5.20
N GLY A 307 -14.16 -30.69 5.36
CA GLY A 307 -12.99 -30.82 4.50
C GLY A 307 -11.65 -30.39 5.09
N ALA A 308 -11.61 -29.85 6.32
CA ALA A 308 -10.38 -29.47 7.00
C ALA A 308 -9.55 -30.70 7.43
N ILE A 309 -8.25 -30.61 7.23
CA ILE A 309 -7.28 -31.66 7.44
C ILE A 309 -7.05 -31.83 8.95
N ASP A 310 -7.38 -32.97 9.52
CA ASP A 310 -7.19 -33.25 10.96
C ASP A 310 -5.72 -33.67 11.27
N ALA A 311 -4.79 -32.71 11.11
CA ALA A 311 -3.41 -32.86 11.56
C ALA A 311 -3.30 -33.00 13.08
N ALA A 312 -4.27 -32.46 13.80
CA ALA A 312 -4.34 -32.53 15.25
C ALA A 312 -4.46 -33.97 15.77
N SER A 313 -5.24 -34.83 15.09
CA SER A 313 -5.37 -36.24 15.48
C SER A 313 -4.05 -37.02 15.40
N ILE A 314 -3.13 -36.62 14.52
CA ILE A 314 -1.81 -37.25 14.34
C ILE A 314 -0.79 -36.67 15.33
N LEU A 315 -0.77 -35.36 15.54
CA LEU A 315 0.18 -34.66 16.38
C LEU A 315 -0.11 -34.82 17.89
N LYS A 316 -1.37 -34.75 18.29
CA LYS A 316 -1.79 -34.83 19.71
C LYS A 316 -1.21 -36.06 20.45
N PRO A 317 -1.28 -37.30 19.93
CA PRO A 317 -0.72 -38.47 20.60
C PRO A 317 0.80 -38.38 20.77
N MET A 318 1.52 -37.85 19.80
CA MET A 318 2.99 -37.72 19.84
C MET A 318 3.45 -36.64 20.83
N LEU A 319 2.77 -35.49 20.80
CA LEU A 319 2.97 -34.43 21.80
C LEU A 319 2.63 -34.92 23.21
N ALA A 320 1.54 -35.66 23.33
CA ALA A 320 1.10 -36.22 24.64
C ALA A 320 2.11 -37.22 25.21
N ARG A 321 2.81 -37.99 24.40
CA ARG A 321 3.83 -38.96 24.82
C ARG A 321 5.22 -38.34 25.01
N GLY A 322 5.41 -37.06 24.61
CA GLY A 322 6.73 -36.40 24.67
C GLY A 322 7.72 -36.92 23.62
N GLU A 323 7.24 -37.56 22.57
CA GLU A 323 8.02 -38.07 21.43
C GLU A 323 8.47 -36.95 20.48
N LEU A 324 7.90 -35.77 20.63
CA LEU A 324 8.17 -34.60 19.80
C LEU A 324 8.52 -33.39 20.66
N GLN A 325 9.63 -32.73 20.38
CA GLN A 325 9.95 -31.41 20.95
C GLN A 325 9.54 -30.34 19.93
N THR A 326 8.63 -29.47 20.34
CA THR A 326 8.10 -28.41 19.44
C THR A 326 8.14 -27.04 20.09
N ILE A 327 8.41 -26.04 19.26
CA ILE A 327 8.20 -24.63 19.57
C ILE A 327 7.02 -24.17 18.72
N GLY A 328 5.94 -23.74 19.34
CA GLY A 328 4.79 -23.15 18.61
C GLY A 328 4.85 -21.64 18.60
N ALA A 329 4.26 -21.01 17.60
CA ALA A 329 3.96 -19.58 17.62
C ALA A 329 2.48 -19.36 17.28
N THR A 330 1.84 -18.40 17.95
CA THR A 330 0.42 -18.08 17.73
C THR A 330 0.08 -16.71 18.35
N THR A 331 -1.14 -16.24 18.13
CA THR A 331 -1.70 -15.08 18.83
C THR A 331 -2.36 -15.49 20.14
N LEU A 332 -2.63 -14.53 21.03
CA LEU A 332 -3.27 -14.80 22.31
C LEU A 332 -4.70 -15.34 22.14
N ASP A 333 -5.43 -14.78 21.20
CA ASP A 333 -6.82 -15.15 20.93
C ASP A 333 -6.92 -16.57 20.37
N GLU A 334 -6.06 -16.92 19.43
CA GLU A 334 -6.03 -18.27 18.85
C GLU A 334 -5.51 -19.31 19.86
N TYR A 335 -4.57 -18.92 20.73
CA TYR A 335 -4.12 -19.77 21.82
C TYR A 335 -5.29 -20.14 22.76
N ARG A 336 -6.09 -19.15 23.19
CA ARG A 336 -7.26 -19.35 24.04
C ARG A 336 -8.35 -20.18 23.37
N LYS A 337 -8.58 -19.96 22.07
CA LYS A 337 -9.63 -20.68 21.33
C LYS A 337 -9.29 -22.15 21.12
N HIS A 338 -8.04 -22.47 20.81
CA HIS A 338 -7.66 -23.78 20.29
C HIS A 338 -6.76 -24.61 21.23
N LEU A 339 -5.73 -24.01 21.86
CA LEU A 339 -4.79 -24.75 22.69
C LEU A 339 -5.21 -24.83 24.15
N GLU A 340 -5.68 -23.75 24.75
CA GLU A 340 -6.06 -23.68 26.17
C GLU A 340 -7.30 -24.52 26.50
N LYS A 341 -8.24 -24.62 25.54
CA LYS A 341 -9.44 -25.45 25.70
C LYS A 341 -9.16 -26.95 25.62
N ASP A 342 -8.03 -27.38 25.07
CA ASP A 342 -7.68 -28.78 24.98
C ASP A 342 -6.79 -29.20 26.15
N ALA A 343 -7.36 -29.86 27.13
CA ALA A 343 -6.66 -30.30 28.34
C ALA A 343 -5.42 -31.21 28.09
N ALA A 344 -5.36 -31.91 26.95
CA ALA A 344 -4.21 -32.73 26.57
C ALA A 344 -3.04 -31.90 26.11
N LEU A 345 -3.31 -30.82 25.39
CA LEU A 345 -2.29 -29.89 24.89
C LEU A 345 -1.87 -28.90 25.95
N GLU A 346 -2.77 -28.34 26.71
CA GLU A 346 -2.49 -27.42 27.85
C GLU A 346 -1.44 -27.98 28.82
N ARG A 347 -1.49 -29.27 29.09
CA ARG A 347 -0.53 -29.94 29.97
C ARG A 347 0.85 -30.12 29.37
N ARG A 348 1.03 -29.88 28.07
CA ARG A 348 2.30 -30.11 27.35
C ARG A 348 2.95 -28.82 26.86
N PHE A 349 2.16 -27.80 26.63
CA PHE A 349 2.62 -26.52 26.18
C PHE A 349 2.79 -25.52 27.33
N GLN A 350 3.84 -24.71 27.23
CA GLN A 350 4.10 -23.61 28.15
C GLN A 350 4.05 -22.30 27.40
N PRO A 351 3.09 -21.43 27.68
CA PRO A 351 3.01 -20.11 27.03
C PRO A 351 4.19 -19.23 27.45
N ILE A 352 4.74 -18.53 26.47
CA ILE A 352 5.78 -17.49 26.61
C ILE A 352 5.27 -16.26 25.86
N GLN A 353 5.07 -15.16 26.57
CA GLN A 353 4.64 -13.93 25.94
C GLN A 353 5.81 -13.25 25.24
N VAL A 354 5.59 -12.87 23.97
CA VAL A 354 6.49 -12.05 23.16
C VAL A 354 5.82 -10.71 22.92
N GLY A 355 6.25 -9.71 23.65
CA GLY A 355 5.70 -8.36 23.55
C GLY A 355 6.30 -7.56 22.40
N GLU A 356 5.67 -6.43 22.09
CA GLU A 356 6.20 -5.44 21.16
C GLU A 356 7.52 -4.87 21.69
N PRO A 357 8.58 -4.75 20.88
CA PRO A 357 9.85 -4.16 21.29
C PRO A 357 9.68 -2.65 21.56
N SER A 358 10.51 -2.11 22.44
CA SER A 358 10.56 -0.66 22.64
C SER A 358 11.10 0.06 21.40
N LEU A 359 10.80 1.35 21.26
CA LEU A 359 11.29 2.17 20.16
C LEU A 359 12.84 2.10 20.02
N ALA A 360 13.57 2.14 21.15
CA ALA A 360 15.03 2.04 21.15
C ALA A 360 15.51 0.69 20.62
N HIS A 361 14.91 -0.43 21.06
CA HIS A 361 15.24 -1.75 20.54
C HIS A 361 14.86 -1.90 19.06
N THR A 362 13.75 -1.30 18.62
CA THR A 362 13.36 -1.30 17.20
C THR A 362 14.43 -0.60 16.35
N ILE A 363 14.95 0.54 16.76
CA ILE A 363 16.03 1.23 16.04
C ILE A 363 17.28 0.36 15.97
N GLU A 364 17.64 -0.36 17.03
CA GLU A 364 18.77 -1.29 17.00
C GLU A 364 18.53 -2.46 16.06
N ILE A 365 17.31 -3.01 16.04
CA ILE A 365 16.92 -4.07 15.09
C ILE A 365 17.07 -3.56 13.65
N LEU A 366 16.54 -2.36 13.34
CA LEU A 366 16.66 -1.77 12.01
C LEU A 366 18.13 -1.55 11.61
N LYS A 367 18.99 -1.09 12.53
CA LYS A 367 20.42 -0.97 12.27
C LYS A 367 21.08 -2.31 11.96
N GLY A 368 20.68 -3.37 12.64
CA GLY A 368 21.19 -4.72 12.38
C GLY A 368 20.71 -5.30 11.03
N LEU A 369 19.56 -4.87 10.53
CA LEU A 369 18.99 -5.31 9.25
C LEU A 369 19.45 -4.45 8.07
N ARG A 370 19.95 -3.24 8.31
CA ARG A 370 20.29 -2.23 7.29
C ARG A 370 21.09 -2.79 6.13
N ASP A 371 22.22 -3.42 6.41
CA ASP A 371 23.16 -3.88 5.38
C ASP A 371 22.50 -4.86 4.39
N ARG A 372 21.53 -5.65 4.85
CA ARG A 372 20.80 -6.59 3.98
C ARG A 372 19.81 -5.89 3.08
N TYR A 373 19.08 -4.89 3.60
CA TYR A 373 18.14 -4.09 2.81
C TYR A 373 18.90 -3.20 1.82
N GLU A 374 20.02 -2.61 2.22
CA GLU A 374 20.92 -1.86 1.33
C GLU A 374 21.42 -2.74 0.17
N ALA A 375 21.89 -3.95 0.48
CA ALA A 375 22.35 -4.91 -0.53
C ALA A 375 21.20 -5.35 -1.47
N HIS A 376 20.00 -5.58 -0.92
CA HIS A 376 18.84 -6.02 -1.71
C HIS A 376 18.35 -4.94 -2.68
N HIS A 377 18.19 -3.72 -2.19
CA HIS A 377 17.66 -2.60 -2.98
C HIS A 377 18.75 -1.82 -3.73
N ARG A 378 20.03 -2.04 -3.39
CA ARG A 378 21.19 -1.29 -3.91
C ARG A 378 21.06 0.21 -3.65
N VAL A 379 20.69 0.57 -2.44
CA VAL A 379 20.54 1.93 -1.92
C VAL A 379 21.32 2.04 -0.61
N SER A 380 21.66 3.26 -0.18
CA SER A 380 22.19 3.52 1.15
C SER A 380 21.05 4.01 2.06
N ILE A 381 21.01 3.57 3.31
CA ILE A 381 19.95 3.95 4.27
C ILE A 381 20.62 4.72 5.43
N THR A 382 20.21 5.97 5.63
CA THR A 382 20.78 6.81 6.66
C THR A 382 20.31 6.40 8.06
N ASP A 383 21.08 6.75 9.08
CA ASP A 383 20.66 6.57 10.47
C ASP A 383 19.39 7.39 10.79
N ALA A 384 19.25 8.57 10.17
CA ALA A 384 18.06 9.40 10.28
C ALA A 384 16.81 8.69 9.75
N ALA A 385 16.92 8.00 8.60
CA ALA A 385 15.84 7.19 8.04
C ALA A 385 15.41 6.06 8.98
N LEU A 386 16.35 5.36 9.63
CA LEU A 386 16.04 4.28 10.56
C LEU A 386 15.29 4.80 11.79
N VAL A 387 15.75 5.93 12.36
CA VAL A 387 15.08 6.58 13.49
C VAL A 387 13.70 7.08 13.08
N ALA A 388 13.58 7.70 11.90
CA ALA A 388 12.31 8.17 11.35
C ALA A 388 11.35 6.99 11.11
N ALA A 389 11.80 5.90 10.51
CA ALA A 389 10.98 4.72 10.26
C ALA A 389 10.39 4.15 11.56
N ALA A 390 11.21 4.00 12.62
CA ALA A 390 10.73 3.50 13.90
C ALA A 390 9.75 4.49 14.56
N THR A 391 10.09 5.77 14.61
CA THR A 391 9.31 6.80 15.31
C THR A 391 7.98 7.09 14.61
N LEU A 392 8.02 7.22 13.28
CA LEU A 392 6.84 7.50 12.48
C LEU A 392 5.91 6.29 12.40
N ALA A 393 6.47 5.05 12.30
CA ALA A 393 5.66 3.84 12.36
C ALA A 393 4.93 3.71 13.70
N ASP A 394 5.63 3.94 14.81
CA ASP A 394 5.02 3.86 16.15
C ASP A 394 3.89 4.87 16.32
N ARG A 395 4.08 6.09 15.82
CA ARG A 395 3.14 7.19 15.98
C ARG A 395 1.93 7.11 15.04
N TYR A 396 2.12 6.68 13.80
CA TYR A 396 1.12 6.83 12.75
C TYR A 396 0.50 5.51 12.27
N ILE A 397 1.12 4.37 12.52
CA ILE A 397 0.60 3.06 12.15
C ILE A 397 0.14 2.34 13.42
N SER A 398 -1.17 2.36 13.68
CA SER A 398 -1.78 1.79 14.89
C SER A 398 -2.35 0.38 14.70
N ASP A 399 -2.52 -0.07 13.46
CA ASP A 399 -3.10 -1.38 13.11
C ASP A 399 -2.07 -2.52 13.03
N ARG A 400 -0.78 -2.20 13.15
CA ARG A 400 0.35 -3.13 13.11
C ARG A 400 1.31 -2.87 14.27
N PHE A 401 2.20 -3.81 14.54
CA PHE A 401 3.12 -3.78 15.68
C PHE A 401 4.58 -3.63 15.23
N LEU A 402 5.40 -3.03 16.10
CA LEU A 402 6.85 -3.00 15.92
C LEU A 402 7.44 -4.42 16.14
N PRO A 403 8.54 -4.78 15.46
CA PRO A 403 9.32 -3.97 14.51
C PRO A 403 8.80 -4.03 13.07
N ASP A 404 7.85 -4.90 12.74
CA ASP A 404 7.41 -5.24 11.40
C ASP A 404 6.98 -4.00 10.59
N LYS A 405 6.11 -3.16 11.17
CA LYS A 405 5.66 -1.92 10.52
C LYS A 405 6.78 -0.93 10.18
N ALA A 406 7.88 -0.92 10.96
CA ALA A 406 9.02 -0.07 10.68
C ALA A 406 9.96 -0.69 9.64
N ILE A 407 10.08 -2.01 9.63
CA ILE A 407 10.81 -2.76 8.60
C ILE A 407 10.13 -2.57 7.25
N ASP A 408 8.83 -2.70 7.18
CA ASP A 408 8.04 -2.50 5.96
C ASP A 408 8.23 -1.09 5.36
N LEU A 409 8.31 -0.05 6.20
CA LEU A 409 8.58 1.32 5.72
C LEU A 409 9.95 1.43 5.05
N ILE A 410 10.98 0.81 5.62
CA ILE A 410 12.33 0.82 5.06
C ILE A 410 12.38 0.02 3.76
N ASP A 411 11.76 -1.15 3.74
CA ASP A 411 11.71 -2.03 2.57
C ASP A 411 11.01 -1.35 1.40
N GLU A 412 9.85 -0.73 1.64
CA GLU A 412 9.13 -0.01 0.60
C GLU A 412 9.85 1.26 0.14
N ALA A 413 10.48 2.02 1.07
CA ALA A 413 11.28 3.19 0.69
C ALA A 413 12.47 2.79 -0.19
N GLY A 414 13.17 1.71 0.17
CA GLY A 414 14.25 1.15 -0.64
C GLY A 414 13.79 0.68 -2.01
N ALA A 415 12.68 -0.04 -2.07
CA ALA A 415 12.07 -0.51 -3.32
C ALA A 415 11.67 0.66 -4.22
N ARG A 416 11.07 1.71 -3.65
CA ARG A 416 10.64 2.92 -4.37
C ARG A 416 11.83 3.69 -4.95
N MET A 417 12.90 3.86 -4.18
CA MET A 417 14.13 4.49 -4.65
C MET A 417 14.77 3.70 -5.79
N ARG A 418 14.79 2.37 -5.68
CA ARG A 418 15.24 1.50 -6.76
C ARG A 418 14.40 1.66 -8.03
N ILE A 419 13.07 1.70 -7.92
CA ILE A 419 12.17 1.92 -9.07
C ILE A 419 12.38 3.30 -9.68
N ARG A 420 12.49 4.37 -8.87
CA ARG A 420 12.81 5.72 -9.35
C ARG A 420 14.09 5.73 -10.19
N ARG A 421 15.12 5.06 -9.71
CA ARG A 421 16.41 4.91 -10.43
C ARG A 421 16.26 4.16 -11.75
N MET A 422 15.44 3.11 -11.79
CA MET A 422 15.22 2.31 -13.01
C MET A 422 14.26 2.98 -14.00
N THR A 423 13.51 3.98 -13.56
CA THR A 423 12.54 4.70 -14.40
C THR A 423 13.26 5.76 -15.21
N ALA A 424 13.13 5.69 -16.54
CA ALA A 424 13.73 6.68 -17.44
C ALA A 424 13.28 8.11 -17.09
N PRO A 425 14.19 9.10 -17.08
CA PRO A 425 13.87 10.49 -16.84
C PRO A 425 12.76 11.00 -17.77
N PRO A 426 11.99 12.02 -17.35
CA PRO A 426 10.94 12.62 -18.19
C PRO A 426 11.44 13.01 -19.58
N ASP A 427 12.64 13.53 -19.66
CA ASP A 427 13.28 13.93 -20.95
C ASP A 427 13.32 12.78 -21.96
N LEU A 428 13.59 11.55 -21.52
CA LEU A 428 13.63 10.39 -22.42
C LEU A 428 12.23 10.00 -22.91
N ARG A 429 11.20 10.21 -22.10
CA ARG A 429 9.80 10.02 -22.51
C ARG A 429 9.37 11.06 -23.53
N ASP A 430 9.76 12.32 -23.32
CA ASP A 430 9.51 13.40 -24.30
C ASP A 430 10.15 13.10 -25.66
N PHE A 431 11.35 12.50 -25.67
CA PHE A 431 11.94 12.01 -26.91
C PHE A 431 11.10 10.94 -27.59
N ASP A 432 10.55 10.00 -26.83
CA ASP A 432 9.69 8.94 -27.37
C ASP A 432 8.40 9.51 -27.97
N GLU A 433 7.78 10.48 -27.33
CA GLU A 433 6.58 11.16 -27.85
C GLU A 433 6.89 11.93 -29.13
N ARG A 434 8.00 12.68 -29.16
CA ARG A 434 8.43 13.42 -30.35
C ARG A 434 8.78 12.50 -31.51
N ILE A 435 9.45 11.38 -31.24
CA ILE A 435 9.77 10.37 -32.26
C ILE A 435 8.49 9.74 -32.79
N ALA A 436 7.51 9.40 -31.91
CA ALA A 436 6.23 8.88 -32.33
C ALA A 436 5.42 9.87 -33.18
N GLN A 437 5.51 11.17 -32.86
CA GLN A 437 4.87 12.22 -33.67
C GLN A 437 5.52 12.33 -35.05
N VAL A 438 6.84 12.42 -35.09
CA VAL A 438 7.59 12.49 -36.38
C VAL A 438 7.34 11.25 -37.25
N ARG A 439 7.16 10.07 -36.65
CA ARG A 439 6.79 8.86 -37.40
C ARG A 439 5.39 8.96 -38.01
N ARG A 440 4.41 9.43 -37.24
CA ARG A 440 3.04 9.66 -37.75
C ARG A 440 3.03 10.66 -38.89
N ASP A 441 3.75 11.78 -38.74
CA ASP A 441 3.87 12.82 -39.78
C ASP A 441 4.56 12.29 -41.04
N LYS A 442 5.58 11.45 -40.88
CA LYS A 442 6.28 10.78 -42.00
C LYS A 442 5.35 9.82 -42.76
N GLU A 443 4.56 9.01 -42.05
CA GLU A 443 3.58 8.11 -42.66
C GLU A 443 2.52 8.92 -43.44
N SER A 444 2.01 9.99 -42.83
CA SER A 444 1.05 10.89 -43.50
C SER A 444 1.63 11.55 -44.73
N ALA A 445 2.93 11.95 -44.73
CA ALA A 445 3.61 12.52 -45.90
C ALA A 445 3.82 11.48 -47.01
N ILE A 446 4.07 10.23 -46.68
CA ILE A 446 4.18 9.11 -47.61
C ILE A 446 2.82 8.84 -48.28
N ASP A 447 1.74 8.81 -47.51
CA ASP A 447 0.38 8.61 -48.00
C ASP A 447 -0.07 9.75 -48.93
N ALA A 448 0.39 10.98 -48.65
CA ALA A 448 0.16 12.16 -49.49
C ALA A 448 1.12 12.25 -50.72
N GLN A 449 2.02 11.26 -50.90
CA GLN A 449 3.04 11.20 -51.96
C GLN A 449 4.02 12.39 -51.94
N ASP A 450 4.19 13.07 -50.82
CA ASP A 450 5.17 14.13 -50.57
C ASP A 450 6.50 13.52 -50.12
N PHE A 451 7.28 13.03 -51.10
CA PHE A 451 8.53 12.32 -50.81
C PHE A 451 9.64 13.23 -50.28
N GLU A 452 9.59 14.53 -50.61
CA GLU A 452 10.58 15.50 -50.13
C GLU A 452 10.40 15.75 -48.62
N ARG A 453 9.18 15.96 -48.19
CA ARG A 453 8.80 16.10 -46.80
C ARG A 453 9.02 14.80 -46.01
N ALA A 454 8.73 13.64 -46.59
CA ALA A 454 8.99 12.34 -45.94
C ALA A 454 10.52 12.12 -45.75
N ALA A 455 11.38 12.56 -46.68
CA ALA A 455 12.84 12.50 -46.51
C ALA A 455 13.33 13.41 -45.37
N GLN A 456 12.84 14.64 -45.27
CA GLN A 456 13.18 15.56 -44.18
C GLN A 456 12.76 15.00 -42.81
N LEU A 457 11.55 14.41 -42.71
CA LEU A 457 11.04 13.81 -41.49
C LEU A 457 11.84 12.57 -41.09
N ARG A 458 12.30 11.77 -42.04
CA ARG A 458 13.21 10.63 -41.80
C ARG A 458 14.55 11.08 -41.20
N ASP A 459 15.12 12.16 -41.73
CA ASP A 459 16.41 12.69 -41.25
C ASP A 459 16.23 13.27 -39.83
N LYS A 460 15.08 13.91 -39.53
CA LYS A 460 14.70 14.39 -38.22
C LYS A 460 14.48 13.24 -37.24
N GLU A 461 13.80 12.15 -37.65
CA GLU A 461 13.67 10.93 -36.87
C GLU A 461 15.02 10.34 -36.48
N LYS A 462 15.96 10.23 -37.44
CA LYS A 462 17.31 9.74 -37.24
C LYS A 462 18.11 10.61 -36.25
N GLN A 463 17.96 11.93 -36.34
CA GLN A 463 18.58 12.87 -35.42
C GLN A 463 18.05 12.72 -33.99
N LEU A 464 16.73 12.62 -33.82
CA LEU A 464 16.09 12.41 -32.51
C LEU A 464 16.47 11.07 -31.89
N LEU A 465 16.55 9.99 -32.68
CA LEU A 465 17.04 8.69 -32.23
C LEU A 465 18.50 8.74 -31.77
N GLY A 466 19.35 9.50 -32.46
CA GLY A 466 20.74 9.74 -32.06
C GLY A 466 20.85 10.50 -30.75
N GLN A 467 20.06 11.55 -30.58
CA GLN A 467 20.00 12.32 -29.34
C GLN A 467 19.48 11.49 -28.18
N LYS A 468 18.42 10.70 -28.39
CA LYS A 468 17.89 9.77 -27.38
C LYS A 468 18.96 8.75 -26.95
N ALA A 469 19.67 8.13 -27.92
CA ALA A 469 20.70 7.13 -27.63
C ALA A 469 21.88 7.73 -26.87
N GLN A 470 22.25 8.99 -27.17
CA GLN A 470 23.29 9.70 -26.43
C GLN A 470 22.85 10.02 -25.01
N ARG A 471 21.63 10.54 -24.83
CA ARG A 471 21.06 10.84 -23.52
C ARG A 471 20.87 9.59 -22.67
N GLU A 472 20.46 8.47 -23.27
CA GLU A 472 20.36 7.18 -22.61
C GLU A 472 21.73 6.63 -22.16
N LYS A 473 22.79 6.84 -22.94
CA LYS A 473 24.16 6.52 -22.54
C LYS A 473 24.65 7.39 -21.37
N GLU A 474 24.37 8.69 -21.43
CA GLU A 474 24.69 9.63 -20.34
C GLU A 474 23.97 9.27 -19.06
N TRP A 475 22.67 8.93 -19.15
CA TRP A 475 21.88 8.45 -18.02
C TRP A 475 22.44 7.16 -17.43
N LYS A 476 22.70 6.15 -18.26
CA LYS A 476 23.30 4.89 -17.81
C LYS A 476 24.70 5.06 -17.23
N ALA A 477 25.50 6.00 -17.74
CA ALA A 477 26.83 6.28 -17.21
C ALA A 477 26.78 7.07 -15.89
N GLY A 478 25.85 8.02 -15.75
CA GLY A 478 25.63 8.78 -14.52
C GLY A 478 24.99 7.97 -13.39
N ASP A 479 24.26 6.91 -13.74
CA ASP A 479 23.57 6.03 -12.77
C ASP A 479 24.50 5.03 -12.08
N LEU A 480 25.72 4.81 -12.60
CA LEU A 480 26.70 3.88 -12.02
C LEU A 480 27.44 4.44 -10.81
N ASP A 481 27.53 5.77 -10.65
CA ASP A 481 28.32 6.40 -9.60
C ASP A 481 27.51 7.06 -8.45
N VAL A 482 26.19 7.17 -8.56
CA VAL A 482 25.35 7.77 -7.51
C VAL A 482 24.61 6.68 -6.75
N VAL A 483 25.05 6.39 -5.54
CA VAL A 483 24.29 5.56 -4.60
C VAL A 483 23.08 6.37 -4.15
N SER A 484 21.89 5.93 -4.53
CA SER A 484 20.65 6.54 -4.05
C SER A 484 20.53 6.38 -2.54
N GLU A 485 20.33 7.47 -1.83
CA GLU A 485 20.24 7.49 -0.38
C GLU A 485 18.77 7.58 0.06
N VAL A 486 18.39 6.72 0.99
CA VAL A 486 17.09 6.77 1.67
C VAL A 486 17.28 7.54 2.95
N ASP A 487 16.65 8.71 3.05
CA ASP A 487 16.65 9.57 4.22
C ASP A 487 15.26 9.58 4.91
N ASP A 488 15.09 10.42 5.91
CA ASP A 488 13.83 10.56 6.65
C ASP A 488 12.69 11.11 5.78
N GLU A 489 12.99 11.89 4.72
CA GLU A 489 11.98 12.43 3.80
C GLU A 489 11.33 11.32 2.96
N GLN A 490 12.10 10.37 2.42
CA GLN A 490 11.56 9.23 1.70
C GLN A 490 10.73 8.32 2.60
N ILE A 491 11.13 8.11 3.84
CA ILE A 491 10.33 7.37 4.83
C ILE A 491 9.00 8.07 5.09
N ALA A 492 9.02 9.41 5.27
CA ALA A 492 7.82 10.20 5.45
C ALA A 492 6.89 10.16 4.22
N GLU A 493 7.46 10.16 3.01
CA GLU A 493 6.72 10.05 1.76
C GLU A 493 5.99 8.70 1.63
N VAL A 494 6.63 7.58 1.99
CA VAL A 494 6.00 6.26 2.02
C VAL A 494 4.85 6.23 3.02
N LEU A 495 5.10 6.73 4.22
CA LEU A 495 4.09 6.80 5.26
C LEU A 495 2.90 7.66 4.85
N ALA A 496 3.14 8.80 4.15
CA ALA A 496 2.08 9.64 3.63
C ALA A 496 1.19 8.90 2.64
N ASN A 497 1.76 8.04 1.78
CA ASN A 497 0.97 7.22 0.87
C ASN A 497 0.13 6.17 1.60
N TRP A 498 0.63 5.59 2.69
CA TRP A 498 -0.12 4.60 3.47
C TRP A 498 -1.26 5.21 4.28
N THR A 499 -0.98 6.35 4.92
CA THR A 499 -1.91 6.99 5.85
C THR A 499 -2.82 8.02 5.20
N GLY A 500 -2.46 8.48 3.98
CA GLY A 500 -3.12 9.60 3.31
C GLY A 500 -2.78 10.97 3.90
N ILE A 501 -1.82 11.06 4.84
CA ILE A 501 -1.40 12.32 5.46
C ILE A 501 -0.30 12.92 4.59
N PRO A 502 -0.44 14.15 4.07
CA PRO A 502 0.60 14.78 3.27
C PRO A 502 1.95 14.92 3.99
N VAL A 503 3.05 14.64 3.29
CA VAL A 503 4.43 14.61 3.82
C VAL A 503 4.80 15.90 4.57
N TYR A 504 4.41 17.07 4.04
CA TYR A 504 4.68 18.36 4.65
C TYR A 504 4.04 18.54 6.03
N LYS A 505 3.12 17.67 6.45
CA LYS A 505 2.52 17.66 7.80
C LYS A 505 3.34 16.88 8.82
N LEU A 506 4.36 16.16 8.39
CA LEU A 506 5.22 15.33 9.23
C LEU A 506 6.55 16.01 9.58
N THR A 507 6.86 17.17 8.99
CA THR A 507 8.12 17.91 9.13
C THR A 507 7.96 19.25 9.90
N GLU A 508 9.06 20.01 10.06
CA GLU A 508 9.11 21.30 10.83
C GLU A 508 8.17 22.40 10.30
N GLU A 509 7.73 22.33 9.05
CA GLU A 509 6.74 23.25 8.49
C GLU A 509 5.36 23.17 9.19
N GLU A 510 5.11 22.11 9.95
CA GLU A 510 3.88 21.97 10.73
C GLU A 510 3.69 23.12 11.73
N THR A 511 4.77 23.59 12.34
CA THR A 511 4.72 24.70 13.30
C THR A 511 4.29 26.02 12.64
N ALA A 512 4.87 26.35 11.48
CA ALA A 512 4.52 27.54 10.72
C ALA A 512 3.08 27.49 10.20
N ARG A 513 2.61 26.31 9.83
CA ARG A 513 1.25 26.07 9.37
C ARG A 513 0.23 26.19 10.50
N LEU A 514 0.52 25.63 11.68
CA LEU A 514 -0.35 25.76 12.86
C LEU A 514 -0.47 27.22 13.34
N LEU A 515 0.56 28.05 13.13
CA LEU A 515 0.48 29.48 13.40
C LEU A 515 -0.48 30.22 12.47
N ARG A 516 -0.62 29.78 11.21
CA ARG A 516 -1.55 30.35 10.21
C ARG A 516 -2.91 29.64 10.17
N MET A 517 -3.18 28.74 11.11
CA MET A 517 -4.39 27.92 11.13
C MET A 517 -5.66 28.76 11.11
N GLU A 518 -5.68 29.89 11.81
CA GLU A 518 -6.86 30.78 11.87
C GLU A 518 -7.17 31.35 10.49
N ASP A 519 -6.16 31.86 9.79
CA ASP A 519 -6.32 32.43 8.44
C ASP A 519 -6.79 31.38 7.43
N GLU A 520 -6.26 30.16 7.53
CA GLU A 520 -6.66 29.06 6.63
C GLU A 520 -8.11 28.61 6.87
N LEU A 521 -8.54 28.54 8.13
CA LEU A 521 -9.91 28.21 8.46
C LEU A 521 -10.89 29.32 8.02
N HIS A 522 -10.49 30.59 8.11
CA HIS A 522 -11.31 31.72 7.66
C HIS A 522 -11.49 31.81 6.13
N LYS A 523 -10.64 31.20 5.34
CA LYS A 523 -10.88 31.09 3.88
C LYS A 523 -12.19 30.38 3.55
N ARG A 524 -12.66 29.56 4.47
CA ARG A 524 -13.80 28.69 4.28
C ARG A 524 -14.97 29.00 5.20
N VAL A 525 -14.66 29.39 6.45
CA VAL A 525 -15.63 29.72 7.48
C VAL A 525 -15.66 31.23 7.68
N VAL A 526 -16.76 31.81 7.28
CA VAL A 526 -16.98 33.26 7.41
C VAL A 526 -17.48 33.58 8.80
N GLY A 527 -16.93 34.60 9.43
CA GLY A 527 -17.24 34.98 10.80
C GLY A 527 -16.76 33.95 11.82
N GLN A 528 -17.45 33.88 12.97
CA GLN A 528 -17.19 32.89 14.03
C GLN A 528 -15.74 32.95 14.56
N GLU A 529 -15.14 34.13 14.67
CA GLU A 529 -13.73 34.33 15.07
C GLU A 529 -13.38 33.66 16.39
N ASP A 530 -14.27 33.78 17.40
CA ASP A 530 -14.06 33.16 18.70
C ASP A 530 -14.01 31.63 18.62
N ALA A 531 -14.87 31.05 17.78
CA ALA A 531 -14.91 29.61 17.55
C ALA A 531 -13.61 29.12 16.87
N VAL A 532 -13.17 29.80 15.83
CA VAL A 532 -11.93 29.48 15.10
C VAL A 532 -10.71 29.63 16.02
N LYS A 533 -10.63 30.72 16.80
CA LYS A 533 -9.54 30.95 17.76
C LYS A 533 -9.50 29.90 18.87
N ALA A 534 -10.65 29.50 19.43
CA ALA A 534 -10.73 28.49 20.47
C ALA A 534 -10.27 27.12 19.97
N VAL A 535 -10.77 26.69 18.80
CA VAL A 535 -10.33 25.42 18.15
C VAL A 535 -8.84 25.45 17.86
N SER A 536 -8.32 26.53 17.24
CA SER A 536 -6.91 26.66 16.87
C SER A 536 -6.00 26.62 18.11
N LYS A 537 -6.39 27.30 19.19
CA LYS A 537 -5.65 27.29 20.46
C LYS A 537 -5.61 25.89 21.09
N ALA A 538 -6.72 25.16 21.08
CA ALA A 538 -6.79 23.83 21.65
C ALA A 538 -5.96 22.82 20.82
N ILE A 539 -6.01 22.89 19.50
CA ILE A 539 -5.21 22.05 18.62
C ILE A 539 -3.71 22.36 18.78
N ARG A 540 -3.32 23.63 18.81
CA ARG A 540 -1.92 24.04 19.07
C ARG A 540 -1.42 23.50 20.41
N ARG A 541 -2.21 23.55 21.49
CA ARG A 541 -1.88 22.99 22.80
C ARG A 541 -1.63 21.48 22.76
N THR A 542 -2.47 20.75 22.04
CA THR A 542 -2.32 19.30 21.86
C THR A 542 -1.07 18.95 21.06
N ARG A 543 -0.82 19.67 19.96
CA ARG A 543 0.35 19.44 19.09
C ARG A 543 1.67 19.83 19.77
N ALA A 544 1.64 20.79 20.69
CA ALA A 544 2.80 21.16 21.53
C ALA A 544 3.11 20.11 22.63
N GLY A 545 2.38 18.99 22.69
CA GLY A 545 2.63 17.91 23.67
C GLY A 545 2.18 18.24 25.10
N LEU A 546 1.38 19.27 25.30
CA LEU A 546 0.94 19.73 26.64
C LEU A 546 -0.36 19.03 27.09
N LYS A 547 -0.86 18.05 26.33
CA LYS A 547 -2.06 17.25 26.64
C LYS A 547 -1.69 15.83 27.00
N ASP A 548 -2.54 15.14 27.76
CA ASP A 548 -2.40 13.71 28.04
C ASP A 548 -2.39 12.90 26.73
N PRO A 549 -1.31 12.15 26.45
CA PRO A 549 -1.17 11.40 25.22
C PRO A 549 -2.18 10.24 25.04
N LYS A 550 -2.91 9.91 26.12
CA LYS A 550 -3.96 8.89 26.07
C LYS A 550 -5.28 9.40 25.51
N ARG A 551 -5.51 10.71 25.50
CA ARG A 551 -6.77 11.31 25.05
C ARG A 551 -6.78 11.64 23.56
N PRO A 552 -7.98 11.78 22.93
CA PRO A 552 -8.09 12.26 21.55
C PRO A 552 -7.38 13.57 21.32
N SER A 553 -6.93 13.85 20.10
CA SER A 553 -6.20 15.07 19.72
C SER A 553 -6.98 16.35 20.00
N GLY A 554 -8.30 16.30 20.02
CA GLY A 554 -9.19 17.40 20.41
C GLY A 554 -10.59 16.87 20.70
N SER A 555 -11.30 17.52 21.62
CA SER A 555 -12.70 17.20 21.91
C SER A 555 -13.51 18.48 22.15
N PHE A 556 -14.51 18.74 21.32
CA PHE A 556 -15.24 20.00 21.30
C PHE A 556 -16.76 19.78 21.27
N ILE A 557 -17.49 20.66 21.95
CA ILE A 557 -18.93 20.82 21.77
C ILE A 557 -19.16 22.11 20.97
N PHE A 558 -19.76 22.00 19.80
CA PHE A 558 -20.19 23.12 18.97
C PHE A 558 -21.68 23.39 19.24
N ALA A 559 -21.97 24.39 20.02
CA ALA A 559 -23.32 24.79 20.37
C ALA A 559 -23.73 26.03 19.59
N GLY A 560 -24.96 26.11 19.12
CA GLY A 560 -25.44 27.27 18.38
C GLY A 560 -26.65 26.98 17.48
N PRO A 561 -27.24 28.00 16.87
CA PRO A 561 -28.37 27.84 15.96
C PRO A 561 -28.07 26.96 14.76
N SER A 562 -29.09 26.52 14.04
CA SER A 562 -28.89 25.80 12.79
C SER A 562 -28.31 26.73 11.70
N GLY A 563 -27.47 26.21 10.83
CA GLY A 563 -26.99 26.95 9.64
C GLY A 563 -25.94 28.04 9.90
N VAL A 564 -25.27 28.07 11.07
CA VAL A 564 -24.24 29.05 11.42
C VAL A 564 -22.82 28.62 11.11
N GLY A 565 -22.63 27.46 10.50
CA GLY A 565 -21.29 26.99 10.06
C GLY A 565 -20.65 25.89 10.91
N LYS A 566 -21.32 25.28 11.89
CA LYS A 566 -20.78 24.21 12.75
C LYS A 566 -20.16 23.04 11.96
N THR A 567 -20.92 22.49 11.02
CA THR A 567 -20.47 21.39 10.16
C THR A 567 -19.40 21.84 9.16
N GLU A 568 -19.47 23.08 8.67
CA GLU A 568 -18.47 23.62 7.74
C GLU A 568 -17.11 23.84 8.43
N LEU A 569 -17.10 24.30 9.68
CA LEU A 569 -15.87 24.38 10.48
C LEU A 569 -15.25 22.98 10.70
N SER A 570 -16.09 21.96 10.93
CA SER A 570 -15.63 20.58 11.07
C SER A 570 -14.98 20.05 9.78
N LYS A 571 -15.54 20.38 8.61
CA LYS A 571 -14.97 20.05 7.29
C LYS A 571 -13.67 20.81 7.04
N ALA A 572 -13.63 22.11 7.29
CA ALA A 572 -12.43 22.93 7.16
C ALA A 572 -11.29 22.41 8.07
N LEU A 573 -11.65 21.97 9.28
CA LEU A 573 -10.70 21.38 10.22
C LEU A 573 -10.16 20.03 9.72
N ALA A 574 -11.00 19.16 9.14
CA ALA A 574 -10.58 17.90 8.56
C ALA A 574 -9.62 18.12 7.38
N GLU A 575 -9.94 19.02 6.49
CA GLU A 575 -9.09 19.39 5.35
C GLU A 575 -7.76 20.01 5.83
N PHE A 576 -7.79 20.91 6.80
CA PHE A 576 -6.60 21.53 7.34
C PHE A 576 -5.68 20.53 8.03
N LEU A 577 -6.21 19.67 8.92
CA LEU A 577 -5.41 18.74 9.72
C LEU A 577 -4.96 17.51 8.92
N PHE A 578 -5.83 16.99 8.05
CA PHE A 578 -5.63 15.69 7.40
C PHE A 578 -5.62 15.76 5.87
N GLY A 579 -5.76 16.96 5.27
CA GLY A 579 -5.56 17.23 3.85
C GLY A 579 -6.74 16.92 2.94
N SER A 580 -7.84 16.37 3.46
CA SER A 580 -9.04 16.06 2.69
C SER A 580 -10.29 16.24 3.53
N GLU A 581 -11.37 16.71 2.91
CA GLU A 581 -12.71 16.71 3.54
C GLU A 581 -13.21 15.30 3.85
N ASP A 582 -12.75 14.29 3.10
CA ASP A 582 -13.12 12.89 3.30
C ASP A 582 -12.57 12.31 4.62
N ALA A 583 -11.65 13.01 5.28
CA ALA A 583 -11.22 12.68 6.64
C ALA A 583 -12.26 13.03 7.71
N LEU A 584 -13.42 13.58 7.32
CA LEU A 584 -14.56 13.80 8.21
C LEU A 584 -15.46 12.56 8.27
N ILE A 585 -15.58 11.96 9.43
CA ILE A 585 -16.53 10.89 9.74
C ILE A 585 -17.76 11.54 10.39
N GLN A 586 -18.83 11.73 9.64
CA GLN A 586 -20.08 12.30 10.16
C GLN A 586 -21.05 11.21 10.56
N LEU A 587 -21.63 11.34 11.75
CA LEU A 587 -22.65 10.47 12.33
C LEU A 587 -23.81 11.31 12.83
N ASP A 588 -25.00 11.12 12.28
CA ASP A 588 -26.23 11.78 12.72
C ASP A 588 -26.83 11.03 13.91
N MET A 589 -26.86 11.67 15.07
CA MET A 589 -27.34 11.06 16.29
C MET A 589 -28.85 10.85 16.33
N SER A 590 -29.59 11.44 15.39
CA SER A 590 -31.00 11.14 15.22
C SER A 590 -31.28 9.68 14.80
N GLU A 591 -30.29 9.02 14.16
CA GLU A 591 -30.36 7.61 13.82
C GLU A 591 -30.05 6.69 15.01
N PHE A 592 -29.49 7.21 16.12
CA PHE A 592 -29.03 6.47 17.29
C PHE A 592 -29.83 6.80 18.56
N HIS A 593 -31.13 7.01 18.41
CA HIS A 593 -32.02 7.32 19.52
C HIS A 593 -32.50 6.08 20.29
N ASP A 594 -32.44 4.89 19.69
CA ASP A 594 -32.81 3.62 20.29
C ASP A 594 -31.62 2.83 20.79
N ARG A 595 -31.79 2.06 21.88
CA ARG A 595 -30.72 1.21 22.46
C ARG A 595 -30.14 0.21 21.46
N TYR A 596 -30.93 -0.34 20.58
CA TYR A 596 -30.49 -1.30 19.56
C TYR A 596 -29.60 -0.65 18.48
N THR A 597 -29.80 0.63 18.21
CA THR A 597 -29.01 1.35 17.22
C THR A 597 -27.61 1.72 17.75
N VAL A 598 -27.44 1.80 19.08
CA VAL A 598 -26.12 2.07 19.70
C VAL A 598 -25.13 0.94 19.40
N SER A 599 -25.59 -0.32 19.32
CA SER A 599 -24.72 -1.45 18.94
C SER A 599 -24.17 -1.33 17.51
N ARG A 600 -24.83 -0.58 16.61
CA ARG A 600 -24.32 -0.29 15.27
C ARG A 600 -23.10 0.64 15.28
N LEU A 601 -22.89 1.44 16.33
CA LEU A 601 -21.69 2.27 16.47
C LEU A 601 -20.44 1.43 16.76
N VAL A 602 -20.57 0.48 17.68
CA VAL A 602 -19.47 -0.30 18.24
C VAL A 602 -19.34 -1.68 17.58
N GLY A 603 -20.44 -2.21 17.05
CA GLY A 603 -20.57 -3.55 16.50
C GLY A 603 -21.48 -4.41 17.39
N ALA A 604 -22.19 -5.35 16.77
CA ALA A 604 -23.07 -6.27 17.48
C ALA A 604 -22.26 -7.30 18.29
N PRO A 605 -22.72 -7.69 19.49
CA PRO A 605 -22.08 -8.77 20.23
C PRO A 605 -22.21 -10.13 19.51
N PRO A 606 -21.35 -11.11 19.83
CA PRO A 606 -21.41 -12.45 19.23
C PRO A 606 -22.80 -13.08 19.35
N GLY A 607 -23.33 -13.59 18.23
CA GLY A 607 -24.64 -14.26 18.17
C GLY A 607 -25.81 -13.36 17.79
N TYR A 608 -25.62 -12.07 17.55
CA TYR A 608 -26.64 -11.16 17.04
C TYR A 608 -26.46 -10.89 15.55
N VAL A 609 -27.58 -10.57 14.87
CA VAL A 609 -27.56 -10.18 13.45
C VAL A 609 -26.72 -8.91 13.26
N GLY A 610 -25.79 -8.94 12.28
CA GLY A 610 -24.86 -7.82 12.03
C GLY A 610 -23.51 -7.92 12.74
N TYR A 611 -23.17 -9.05 13.37
CA TYR A 611 -21.87 -9.28 14.00
C TYR A 611 -20.70 -9.17 13.00
N ASP A 612 -20.89 -9.67 11.78
CA ASP A 612 -19.86 -9.66 10.73
C ASP A 612 -19.66 -8.28 10.06
N GLU A 613 -20.61 -7.36 10.20
CA GLU A 613 -20.56 -6.05 9.54
C GLU A 613 -19.64 -5.02 10.23
N GLY A 614 -19.22 -5.32 11.49
CA GLY A 614 -18.45 -4.38 12.30
C GLY A 614 -19.24 -3.12 12.73
N GLY A 615 -18.68 -2.31 13.63
CA GLY A 615 -19.33 -1.07 14.08
C GLY A 615 -19.08 0.08 13.10
N GLN A 616 -20.09 0.90 12.82
CA GLN A 616 -20.00 2.02 11.90
C GLN A 616 -18.92 3.04 12.31
N LEU A 617 -18.81 3.33 13.61
CA LEU A 617 -17.78 4.22 14.13
C LEU A 617 -16.42 3.53 14.19
N THR A 618 -16.36 2.36 14.80
CA THR A 618 -15.11 1.64 15.05
C THR A 618 -14.41 1.24 13.75
N GLU A 619 -15.16 0.76 12.75
CA GLU A 619 -14.57 0.35 11.48
C GLU A 619 -14.08 1.56 10.65
N LYS A 620 -14.85 2.67 10.63
CA LYS A 620 -14.43 3.89 9.92
C LYS A 620 -13.15 4.49 10.54
N VAL A 621 -13.06 4.56 11.88
CA VAL A 621 -11.87 5.08 12.56
C VAL A 621 -10.69 4.11 12.44
N ARG A 622 -10.92 2.80 12.51
CA ARG A 622 -9.87 1.81 12.30
C ARG A 622 -9.22 1.93 10.91
N ARG A 623 -10.05 2.18 9.88
CA ARG A 623 -9.55 2.40 8.51
C ARG A 623 -8.90 3.78 8.32
N ARG A 624 -9.34 4.79 9.06
CA ARG A 624 -8.84 6.17 8.98
C ARG A 624 -8.59 6.71 10.39
N PRO A 625 -7.49 6.32 11.05
CA PRO A 625 -7.20 6.75 12.42
C PRO A 625 -6.93 8.26 12.56
N PHE A 626 -6.60 8.92 11.45
CA PHE A 626 -6.43 10.38 11.36
C PHE A 626 -7.69 10.99 10.74
N SER A 627 -8.66 11.30 11.57
CA SER A 627 -9.96 11.82 11.13
C SER A 627 -10.58 12.77 12.13
N VAL A 628 -11.50 13.60 11.65
CA VAL A 628 -12.43 14.36 12.49
C VAL A 628 -13.72 13.55 12.60
N VAL A 629 -14.11 13.21 13.80
CA VAL A 629 -15.37 12.48 14.06
C VAL A 629 -16.41 13.49 14.54
N LEU A 630 -17.43 13.69 13.74
CA LEU A 630 -18.53 14.61 14.00
C LEU A 630 -19.78 13.84 14.42
N PHE A 631 -20.22 14.05 15.65
CA PHE A 631 -21.49 13.58 16.16
C PHE A 631 -22.52 14.73 16.05
N ASP A 632 -23.36 14.68 15.05
CA ASP A 632 -24.32 15.74 14.76
C ASP A 632 -25.60 15.54 15.58
N GLU A 633 -26.13 16.63 16.15
CA GLU A 633 -27.35 16.65 16.98
C GLU A 633 -27.28 15.70 18.20
N ILE A 634 -26.18 15.82 18.97
CA ILE A 634 -25.87 14.90 20.10
C ILE A 634 -27.00 14.82 21.15
N GLU A 635 -27.82 15.85 21.29
CA GLU A 635 -28.96 15.86 22.20
C GLU A 635 -30.05 14.83 21.86
N LYS A 636 -30.04 14.27 20.65
CA LYS A 636 -30.97 13.22 20.21
C LYS A 636 -30.49 11.82 20.49
N ALA A 637 -29.20 11.65 20.86
CA ALA A 637 -28.58 10.36 21.10
C ALA A 637 -29.15 9.64 22.31
N HIS A 638 -29.22 8.30 22.24
CA HIS A 638 -29.54 7.48 23.41
C HIS A 638 -28.48 7.65 24.51
N PRO A 639 -28.86 7.61 25.81
CA PRO A 639 -27.91 7.74 26.93
C PRO A 639 -26.70 6.78 26.90
N ASP A 640 -26.82 5.60 26.31
CA ASP A 640 -25.69 4.65 26.17
C ASP A 640 -24.59 5.14 25.21
N VAL A 641 -24.92 6.03 24.25
CA VAL A 641 -23.92 6.68 23.39
C VAL A 641 -22.92 7.48 24.22
N PHE A 642 -23.40 8.16 25.27
CA PHE A 642 -22.53 8.96 26.15
C PHE A 642 -21.56 8.08 26.95
N ASN A 643 -21.96 6.87 27.32
CA ASN A 643 -21.05 5.92 27.98
C ASN A 643 -19.92 5.47 27.03
N THR A 644 -20.24 5.26 25.75
CA THR A 644 -19.26 4.96 24.70
C THR A 644 -18.31 6.14 24.47
N LEU A 645 -18.85 7.37 24.38
CA LEU A 645 -18.06 8.59 24.24
C LEU A 645 -17.15 8.85 25.45
N LEU A 646 -17.60 8.57 26.67
CA LEU A 646 -16.76 8.70 27.86
C LEU A 646 -15.52 7.82 27.77
N GLN A 647 -15.64 6.58 27.32
CA GLN A 647 -14.50 5.69 27.14
C GLN A 647 -13.52 6.26 26.09
N ILE A 648 -14.01 6.81 24.98
CA ILE A 648 -13.17 7.45 23.95
C ILE A 648 -12.45 8.67 24.53
N LEU A 649 -13.18 9.55 25.25
CA LEU A 649 -12.64 10.81 25.78
C LEU A 649 -11.65 10.62 26.94
N GLU A 650 -11.76 9.52 27.67
CA GLU A 650 -10.89 9.21 28.82
C GLU A 650 -9.67 8.39 28.43
N ASP A 651 -9.89 7.25 27.76
CA ASP A 651 -8.86 6.28 27.42
C ASP A 651 -8.31 6.45 26.00
N GLY A 652 -8.95 7.27 25.15
CA GLY A 652 -8.60 7.42 23.73
C GLY A 652 -8.75 6.13 22.93
N ARG A 653 -9.53 5.19 23.41
CA ARG A 653 -9.74 3.87 22.76
C ARG A 653 -11.16 3.37 22.96
N LEU A 654 -11.61 2.54 22.04
CA LEU A 654 -12.90 1.87 22.13
C LEU A 654 -12.74 0.41 21.73
N THR A 655 -13.33 -0.50 22.50
CA THR A 655 -13.37 -1.92 22.14
C THR A 655 -14.59 -2.20 21.28
N ASP A 656 -14.38 -2.79 20.09
CA ASP A 656 -15.47 -3.14 19.19
C ASP A 656 -16.22 -4.41 19.65
N GLY A 657 -17.34 -4.73 18.99
CA GLY A 657 -18.14 -5.92 19.27
C GLY A 657 -17.40 -7.24 19.05
N GLN A 658 -16.26 -7.22 18.37
CA GLN A 658 -15.38 -8.38 18.12
C GLN A 658 -14.22 -8.46 19.13
N GLY A 659 -14.14 -7.55 20.10
CA GLY A 659 -13.08 -7.50 21.11
C GLY A 659 -11.82 -6.78 20.67
N ARG A 660 -11.78 -6.17 19.47
CA ARG A 660 -10.63 -5.41 18.98
C ARG A 660 -10.62 -4.01 19.57
N ILE A 661 -9.43 -3.52 19.90
CA ILE A 661 -9.23 -2.17 20.43
C ILE A 661 -9.01 -1.22 19.26
N VAL A 662 -9.85 -0.21 19.13
CA VAL A 662 -9.73 0.87 18.14
C VAL A 662 -9.18 2.11 18.81
N ASP A 663 -8.12 2.69 18.24
CA ASP A 663 -7.42 3.86 18.79
C ASP A 663 -8.03 5.16 18.25
N PHE A 664 -8.39 6.07 19.17
CA PHE A 664 -8.95 7.40 18.89
C PHE A 664 -8.00 8.54 19.26
N LYS A 665 -6.74 8.26 19.67
CA LYS A 665 -5.80 9.30 20.10
C LYS A 665 -5.49 10.34 19.03
N ASN A 666 -5.49 9.90 17.76
CA ASN A 666 -5.22 10.76 16.62
C ASN A 666 -6.47 11.39 16.00
N THR A 667 -7.64 11.16 16.59
CA THR A 667 -8.89 11.74 16.11
C THR A 667 -9.20 13.06 16.82
N VAL A 668 -9.98 13.92 16.15
CA VAL A 668 -10.61 15.10 16.76
C VAL A 668 -12.10 14.80 16.86
N ILE A 669 -12.63 14.85 18.07
CA ILE A 669 -14.04 14.60 18.37
C ILE A 669 -14.80 15.91 18.41
N ILE A 670 -15.85 16.03 17.62
CA ILE A 670 -16.71 17.21 17.58
C ILE A 670 -18.15 16.76 17.79
N LEU A 671 -18.83 17.40 18.74
CA LEU A 671 -20.23 17.15 19.06
C LEU A 671 -21.02 18.42 18.73
N THR A 672 -22.03 18.35 17.85
CA THR A 672 -22.87 19.53 17.60
C THR A 672 -24.17 19.45 18.39
N THR A 673 -24.65 20.60 18.83
CA THR A 673 -25.92 20.71 19.52
C THR A 673 -26.63 22.01 19.21
N ASN A 674 -27.97 21.99 19.29
CA ASN A 674 -28.83 23.17 19.16
C ASN A 674 -29.49 23.55 20.50
N LEU A 675 -29.05 22.97 21.62
CA LEU A 675 -29.55 23.26 22.95
C LEU A 675 -29.33 24.75 23.31
N GLY A 676 -30.24 25.37 24.03
CA GLY A 676 -30.20 26.75 24.48
C GLY A 676 -30.43 27.84 23.44
N THR A 677 -30.52 27.46 22.16
CA THR A 677 -30.63 28.43 21.07
C THR A 677 -32.04 28.55 20.48
N ARG A 678 -32.92 27.55 20.70
CA ARG A 678 -34.29 27.53 20.14
C ARG A 678 -35.17 28.65 20.67
N ASP A 679 -35.05 29.02 21.95
CA ASP A 679 -35.83 30.05 22.57
C ASP A 679 -35.33 31.46 22.28
N VAL A 680 -34.04 31.63 22.00
CA VAL A 680 -33.46 32.91 21.58
C VAL A 680 -34.04 33.32 20.21
N ALA A 681 -34.12 32.35 19.28
CA ALA A 681 -34.75 32.57 17.98
C ALA A 681 -36.26 32.95 18.08
N LYS A 682 -37.01 32.38 19.04
CA LYS A 682 -38.41 32.73 19.30
C LYS A 682 -38.60 34.11 19.93
N ALA A 683 -37.68 34.54 20.80
CA ALA A 683 -37.72 35.86 21.45
C ALA A 683 -37.52 37.00 20.44
N VAL A 684 -36.65 36.79 19.44
CA VAL A 684 -36.48 37.77 18.33
C VAL A 684 -37.73 37.82 17.45
N SER A 685 -38.43 36.72 17.23
CA SER A 685 -39.65 36.67 16.43
C SER A 685 -40.87 37.29 17.12
N LEU A 686 -40.83 37.45 18.44
CA LEU A 686 -41.92 38.07 19.25
C LEU A 686 -41.78 39.57 19.45
N GLY A 687 -40.92 40.28 18.71
CA GLY A 687 -40.86 41.75 18.67
C GLY A 687 -40.29 42.42 19.92
N PHE A 688 -39.59 41.70 20.78
CA PHE A 688 -38.79 42.37 21.80
C PHE A 688 -37.58 43.03 21.13
N GLN A 689 -37.55 44.38 21.16
CA GLN A 689 -36.47 45.17 20.60
C GLN A 689 -35.10 44.63 21.11
N ALA A 690 -34.29 44.15 20.16
CA ALA A 690 -32.89 43.86 20.44
C ALA A 690 -32.24 45.16 20.87
N SER A 691 -31.76 45.24 22.09
CA SER A 691 -30.89 46.32 22.53
C SER A 691 -29.66 46.28 21.63
N GLU A 692 -29.13 47.43 21.24
CA GLU A 692 -28.05 47.61 20.26
C GLU A 692 -26.67 47.01 20.65
N ASP A 693 -26.58 46.33 21.80
CA ASP A 693 -25.36 45.63 22.22
C ASP A 693 -25.33 44.14 21.84
N SER A 694 -24.75 43.84 20.72
CA SER A 694 -24.57 42.48 20.23
C SER A 694 -23.73 41.59 21.18
N GLU A 695 -22.75 42.13 21.88
CA GLU A 695 -21.91 41.46 22.87
C GLU A 695 -22.71 40.98 24.10
N SER A 696 -23.64 41.81 24.63
CA SER A 696 -24.44 41.41 25.78
C SER A 696 -25.41 40.30 25.48
N ASN A 697 -25.92 40.21 24.24
CA ASN A 697 -26.78 39.16 23.75
C ASN A 697 -26.00 37.86 23.56
N TYR A 698 -24.78 37.91 23.10
CA TYR A 698 -23.90 36.74 22.94
C TYR A 698 -23.51 36.13 24.31
N GLU A 699 -23.14 36.92 25.27
CA GLU A 699 -22.81 36.42 26.62
C GLU A 699 -24.02 35.78 27.31
N ARG A 700 -25.22 36.35 27.17
CA ARG A 700 -26.45 35.75 27.69
C ARG A 700 -26.78 34.41 27.00
N MET A 701 -26.59 34.33 25.69
CA MET A 701 -26.74 33.11 24.94
C MET A 701 -25.73 32.05 25.42
N LYS A 702 -24.48 32.42 25.61
CA LYS A 702 -23.41 31.54 26.12
C LYS A 702 -23.73 30.99 27.51
N GLN A 703 -24.22 31.84 28.41
CA GLN A 703 -24.64 31.41 29.75
C GLN A 703 -25.79 30.42 29.67
N LYS A 704 -26.86 30.74 28.88
CA LYS A 704 -28.02 29.88 28.73
C LYS A 704 -27.65 28.51 28.11
N VAL A 705 -26.82 28.51 27.07
CA VAL A 705 -26.32 27.28 26.47
C VAL A 705 -25.57 26.44 27.52
N ASN A 706 -24.68 27.05 28.30
CA ASN A 706 -23.93 26.34 29.34
C ASN A 706 -24.83 25.76 30.43
N ASP A 707 -25.89 26.48 30.83
CA ASP A 707 -26.86 26.01 31.83
C ASP A 707 -27.70 24.82 31.31
N GLU A 708 -28.13 24.89 30.05
CA GLU A 708 -28.86 23.78 29.43
C GLU A 708 -27.96 22.55 29.19
N LEU A 709 -26.68 22.76 28.80
CA LEU A 709 -25.72 21.68 28.68
C LEU A 709 -25.50 20.96 30.03
N LYS A 710 -25.39 21.70 31.14
CA LYS A 710 -25.29 21.15 32.51
C LYS A 710 -26.54 20.39 32.94
N GLN A 711 -27.73 20.77 32.47
CA GLN A 711 -28.97 20.04 32.74
C GLN A 711 -29.09 18.76 31.91
N HIS A 712 -28.61 18.79 30.64
CA HIS A 712 -28.80 17.69 29.72
C HIS A 712 -27.69 16.62 29.81
N PHE A 713 -26.44 17.06 30.03
CA PHE A 713 -25.27 16.20 30.09
C PHE A 713 -24.78 16.02 31.53
N ARG A 714 -24.30 14.82 31.83
CA ARG A 714 -23.67 14.54 33.13
C ARG A 714 -22.40 15.39 33.31
N PRO A 715 -22.12 15.90 34.52
CA PRO A 715 -20.91 16.70 34.79
C PRO A 715 -19.61 15.97 34.40
N GLU A 716 -19.55 14.65 34.56
CA GLU A 716 -18.42 13.81 34.17
C GLU A 716 -18.10 13.93 32.68
N PHE A 717 -19.14 13.96 31.84
CA PHE A 717 -18.98 14.09 30.40
C PHE A 717 -18.47 15.48 30.01
N LEU A 718 -19.05 16.54 30.56
CA LEU A 718 -18.63 17.91 30.26
C LEU A 718 -17.19 18.20 30.70
N ASN A 719 -16.74 17.62 31.83
CA ASN A 719 -15.38 17.78 32.35
C ASN A 719 -14.31 17.06 31.48
N ARG A 720 -14.72 16.18 30.55
CA ARG A 720 -13.80 15.49 29.63
C ARG A 720 -13.65 16.17 28.28
N ILE A 721 -14.54 17.08 27.98
CA ILE A 721 -14.49 17.93 26.76
C ILE A 721 -13.45 19.03 26.97
N ASP A 722 -12.62 19.26 25.95
CA ASP A 722 -11.56 20.27 26.00
C ASP A 722 -12.11 21.71 26.01
N ASP A 723 -13.16 21.95 25.19
CA ASP A 723 -13.79 23.26 25.14
C ASP A 723 -15.24 23.19 24.61
N THR A 724 -16.07 24.11 25.09
CA THR A 724 -17.43 24.30 24.60
C THR A 724 -17.51 25.62 23.84
N ILE A 725 -17.73 25.51 22.55
CA ILE A 725 -17.66 26.62 21.60
C ILE A 725 -19.08 27.01 21.19
N VAL A 726 -19.46 28.23 21.48
CA VAL A 726 -20.79 28.76 21.15
C VAL A 726 -20.71 29.62 19.89
N PHE A 727 -21.46 29.23 18.88
CA PHE A 727 -21.57 29.92 17.59
C PHE A 727 -22.63 31.02 17.68
N HIS A 728 -22.30 32.24 17.26
CA HIS A 728 -23.24 33.33 17.18
C HIS A 728 -24.13 33.26 15.92
N GLN A 729 -25.23 33.99 15.91
CA GLN A 729 -26.07 34.17 14.71
C GLN A 729 -25.29 34.96 13.66
N LEU A 730 -25.48 34.60 12.40
CA LEU A 730 -24.83 35.27 11.28
C LEU A 730 -25.41 36.69 11.07
N THR A 731 -24.52 37.64 10.88
CA THR A 731 -24.83 39.03 10.52
C THR A 731 -25.08 39.17 9.01
N GLU A 732 -25.74 40.23 8.56
CA GLU A 732 -26.01 40.47 7.12
C GLU A 732 -24.68 40.57 6.32
N VAL A 733 -23.65 41.14 6.88
CA VAL A 733 -22.33 41.24 6.24
C VAL A 733 -21.68 39.86 6.08
N GLU A 734 -21.77 38.99 7.09
CA GLU A 734 -21.25 37.63 7.02
C GLU A 734 -22.02 36.80 5.99
N ILE A 735 -23.31 37.00 5.87
CA ILE A 735 -24.14 36.30 4.86
C ILE A 735 -23.72 36.69 3.44
N LEU A 736 -23.45 37.97 3.18
CA LEU A 736 -22.92 38.45 1.90
C LEU A 736 -21.56 37.77 1.58
N SER A 737 -20.69 37.71 2.55
CA SER A 737 -19.40 37.02 2.38
C SER A 737 -19.56 35.48 2.14
N ILE A 738 -20.58 34.85 2.74
CA ILE A 738 -20.91 33.44 2.46
C ILE A 738 -21.41 33.28 1.02
N VAL A 739 -22.20 34.20 0.49
CA VAL A 739 -22.60 34.22 -0.92
C VAL A 739 -21.37 34.24 -1.81
N ASP A 740 -20.38 35.10 -1.53
CA ASP A 740 -19.15 35.21 -2.30
C ASP A 740 -18.38 33.90 -2.31
N VAL A 741 -18.19 33.23 -1.17
CA VAL A 741 -17.51 31.94 -1.07
C VAL A 741 -18.25 30.86 -1.88
N MET A 742 -19.58 30.84 -1.83
CA MET A 742 -20.37 29.87 -2.59
C MET A 742 -20.29 30.11 -4.10
N ILE A 743 -20.33 31.38 -4.53
CA ILE A 743 -20.21 31.76 -5.95
C ILE A 743 -18.80 31.41 -6.49
N GLN A 744 -17.77 31.62 -5.72
CA GLN A 744 -16.38 31.27 -6.11
C GLN A 744 -16.22 29.77 -6.46
N ARG A 745 -16.99 28.90 -5.79
CA ARG A 745 -17.03 27.46 -6.16
C ARG A 745 -17.65 27.25 -7.53
N ILE A 746 -18.74 27.94 -7.85
CA ILE A 746 -19.41 27.86 -9.16
C ILE A 746 -18.50 28.46 -10.25
N GLU A 747 -17.83 29.56 -9.96
CA GLU A 747 -16.86 30.20 -10.85
C GLU A 747 -15.72 29.23 -11.19
N THR A 748 -15.18 28.51 -10.21
CA THR A 748 -14.12 27.51 -10.44
C THR A 748 -14.60 26.38 -11.38
N GLN A 749 -15.86 25.97 -11.28
CA GLN A 749 -16.45 24.97 -12.19
C GLN A 749 -16.67 25.53 -13.60
N LEU A 750 -17.06 26.79 -13.72
CA LEU A 750 -17.25 27.47 -15.01
C LEU A 750 -15.92 27.76 -15.71
N ARG A 751 -14.84 28.02 -14.97
CA ARG A 751 -13.49 28.17 -15.53
C ARG A 751 -13.02 26.91 -16.28
N ASN A 752 -13.43 25.74 -15.83
CA ASN A 752 -13.16 24.48 -16.54
C ASN A 752 -13.87 24.38 -17.90
N LYS A 753 -14.88 25.24 -18.12
CA LYS A 753 -15.61 25.40 -19.39
C LYS A 753 -15.22 26.68 -20.14
N ASP A 754 -14.12 27.31 -19.72
CA ASP A 754 -13.61 28.58 -20.27
C ASP A 754 -14.59 29.77 -20.14
N MET A 755 -15.38 29.78 -19.05
CA MET A 755 -16.36 30.82 -18.74
C MET A 755 -16.04 31.46 -17.39
N GLY A 756 -16.34 32.76 -17.22
CA GLY A 756 -16.29 33.50 -15.95
C GLY A 756 -17.68 33.77 -15.38
N LEU A 757 -17.75 34.05 -14.07
CA LEU A 757 -18.98 34.45 -13.40
C LEU A 757 -18.71 35.65 -12.51
N GLU A 758 -19.49 36.72 -12.67
CA GLU A 758 -19.46 37.91 -11.83
C GLU A 758 -20.86 38.25 -11.35
N LEU A 759 -21.03 38.55 -10.05
CA LEU A 759 -22.28 39.02 -9.49
C LEU A 759 -22.20 40.48 -9.10
N THR A 760 -23.22 41.26 -9.42
CA THR A 760 -23.35 42.63 -8.93
C THR A 760 -23.73 42.64 -7.43
N GLU A 761 -23.41 43.72 -6.73
CA GLU A 761 -23.75 43.88 -5.31
C GLU A 761 -25.28 43.75 -5.05
N ASN A 762 -26.09 44.16 -5.99
CA ASN A 762 -27.57 44.03 -5.89
C ASN A 762 -27.98 42.54 -6.00
N ALA A 763 -27.36 41.77 -6.88
CA ALA A 763 -27.61 40.33 -7.00
C ALA A 763 -27.21 39.58 -5.74
N LYS A 764 -26.07 39.95 -5.15
CA LYS A 764 -25.60 39.36 -3.88
C LYS A 764 -26.57 39.63 -2.73
N ARG A 765 -27.03 40.87 -2.59
CA ARG A 765 -28.03 41.27 -1.57
C ARG A 765 -29.34 40.57 -1.75
N TYR A 766 -29.82 40.43 -2.99
CA TYR A 766 -31.03 39.67 -3.31
C TYR A 766 -30.88 38.20 -2.87
N LEU A 767 -29.79 37.54 -3.21
CA LEU A 767 -29.52 36.15 -2.82
C LEU A 767 -29.40 36.01 -1.30
N ALA A 768 -28.68 36.91 -0.64
CA ALA A 768 -28.51 36.91 0.79
C ALA A 768 -29.87 37.00 1.52
N ARG A 769 -30.74 37.90 1.12
CA ARG A 769 -32.08 38.06 1.73
C ARG A 769 -33.01 36.89 1.44
N LYS A 770 -33.05 36.43 0.21
CA LYS A 770 -33.94 35.31 -0.18
C LYS A 770 -33.47 33.98 0.41
N GLY A 771 -32.18 33.83 0.62
CA GLY A 771 -31.54 32.60 1.13
C GLY A 771 -31.33 32.56 2.63
N PHE A 772 -31.61 33.64 3.36
CA PHE A 772 -31.46 33.66 4.82
C PHE A 772 -32.80 33.47 5.52
N ASP A 773 -32.82 32.61 6.52
CA ASP A 773 -33.97 32.40 7.42
C ASP A 773 -33.46 32.57 8.87
N PRO A 774 -34.15 33.40 9.70
CA PRO A 774 -33.74 33.63 11.07
C PRO A 774 -33.64 32.37 11.95
N VAL A 775 -34.36 31.29 11.60
CA VAL A 775 -34.42 30.03 12.34
C VAL A 775 -33.44 29.02 11.75
N LEU A 776 -33.32 28.96 10.43
CA LEU A 776 -32.53 27.98 9.69
C LEU A 776 -31.11 28.50 9.30
N GLY A 777 -30.86 29.80 9.57
CA GLY A 777 -29.59 30.46 9.25
C GLY A 777 -29.34 30.52 7.73
N ALA A 778 -28.09 30.29 7.33
CA ALA A 778 -27.67 30.25 5.92
C ALA A 778 -27.96 28.91 5.22
N ARG A 779 -28.64 27.95 5.86
CA ARG A 779 -28.91 26.60 5.26
C ARG A 779 -29.76 26.69 3.98
N PRO A 780 -30.81 27.56 3.86
CA PRO A 780 -31.58 27.71 2.63
C PRO A 780 -30.80 28.38 1.50
N LEU A 781 -29.76 29.17 1.81
CA LEU A 781 -28.96 29.92 0.83
C LEU A 781 -28.38 29.03 -0.28
N ARG A 782 -27.88 27.86 0.07
CA ARG A 782 -27.35 26.90 -0.91
C ARG A 782 -28.42 26.49 -1.94
N ARG A 783 -29.63 26.20 -1.47
CA ARG A 783 -30.74 25.82 -2.37
C ARG A 783 -31.20 27.01 -3.24
N THR A 784 -31.15 28.21 -2.68
CA THR A 784 -31.48 29.43 -3.41
C THR A 784 -30.47 29.69 -4.52
N ILE A 785 -29.17 29.58 -4.22
CA ILE A 785 -28.10 29.72 -5.22
C ILE A 785 -28.23 28.63 -6.28
N GLN A 786 -28.46 27.38 -5.88
CA GLN A 786 -28.64 26.29 -6.84
C GLN A 786 -29.78 26.57 -7.80
N ARG A 787 -30.96 26.88 -7.29
CA ARG A 787 -32.16 27.12 -8.11
C ARG A 787 -32.05 28.39 -8.94
N ASP A 788 -31.62 29.49 -8.32
CA ASP A 788 -31.66 30.80 -8.95
C ASP A 788 -30.40 31.12 -9.79
N ILE A 789 -29.28 30.45 -9.58
CA ILE A 789 -28.03 30.63 -10.34
C ILE A 789 -27.67 29.39 -11.14
N GLU A 790 -27.42 28.20 -10.48
CA GLU A 790 -26.90 27.03 -11.18
C GLU A 790 -27.87 26.48 -12.22
N ASP A 791 -29.16 26.34 -11.88
CA ASP A 791 -30.17 25.81 -12.78
C ASP A 791 -30.37 26.76 -13.99
N ASN A 792 -30.46 28.08 -13.73
CA ASN A 792 -30.59 29.08 -14.80
C ASN A 792 -29.35 29.16 -15.71
N LEU A 793 -28.14 29.05 -15.12
CA LEU A 793 -26.89 29.01 -15.91
C LEU A 793 -26.85 27.75 -16.78
N SER A 794 -27.22 26.61 -16.21
CA SER A 794 -27.23 25.33 -16.92
C SER A 794 -28.18 25.35 -18.12
N GLU A 795 -29.41 25.89 -17.95
CA GLU A 795 -30.37 26.02 -19.05
C GLU A 795 -29.82 26.92 -20.16
N ARG A 796 -29.28 28.10 -19.82
CA ARG A 796 -28.79 29.06 -20.81
C ARG A 796 -27.54 28.56 -21.55
N ILE A 797 -26.65 27.79 -20.87
CA ILE A 797 -25.52 27.11 -21.51
C ILE A 797 -26.01 26.02 -22.48
N LEU A 798 -27.04 25.25 -22.09
CA LEU A 798 -27.59 24.19 -22.96
C LEU A 798 -28.36 24.77 -24.16
N PHE A 799 -28.99 25.92 -24.02
CA PHE A 799 -29.64 26.60 -25.14
C PHE A 799 -28.69 27.46 -25.99
N ASN A 800 -27.36 27.43 -25.73
CA ASN A 800 -26.35 28.23 -26.40
C ASN A 800 -26.58 29.76 -26.31
N GLU A 801 -27.26 30.22 -25.29
CA GLU A 801 -27.41 31.68 -25.01
C GLU A 801 -26.12 32.23 -24.39
N LEU A 802 -25.35 31.37 -23.69
CA LEU A 802 -24.02 31.65 -23.14
C LEU A 802 -23.02 30.71 -23.77
N THR A 803 -21.94 31.27 -24.30
CA THR A 803 -20.93 30.53 -25.06
C THR A 803 -19.57 30.52 -24.31
N PRO A 804 -18.73 29.52 -24.50
CA PRO A 804 -17.35 29.50 -23.96
C PRO A 804 -16.58 30.77 -24.38
N GLY A 805 -15.78 31.33 -23.52
CA GLY A 805 -15.02 32.56 -23.73
C GLY A 805 -15.73 33.81 -23.19
N GLN A 806 -16.94 33.72 -22.63
CA GLN A 806 -17.68 34.82 -22.04
C GLN A 806 -17.57 34.87 -20.51
N ILE A 807 -17.71 36.10 -19.97
CA ILE A 807 -17.95 36.32 -18.53
C ILE A 807 -19.45 36.53 -18.36
N VAL A 808 -20.08 35.73 -17.53
CA VAL A 808 -21.50 35.87 -17.21
C VAL A 808 -21.66 36.87 -16.07
N VAL A 809 -22.26 38.00 -16.34
CA VAL A 809 -22.64 39.01 -15.33
C VAL A 809 -24.05 38.76 -14.87
N VAL A 810 -24.24 38.52 -13.58
CA VAL A 810 -25.55 38.34 -12.98
C VAL A 810 -25.92 39.61 -12.23
N ASP A 811 -27.02 40.21 -12.62
CA ASP A 811 -27.57 41.44 -12.02
C ASP A 811 -28.97 41.21 -11.51
N CYS A 812 -29.45 42.11 -10.64
CA CYS A 812 -30.81 42.11 -10.09
C CYS A 812 -31.60 43.29 -10.68
N GLU A 813 -32.65 42.96 -11.43
CA GLU A 813 -33.64 43.98 -11.85
C GLU A 813 -34.71 44.13 -10.80
N GLY A 814 -34.87 45.34 -10.21
CA GLY A 814 -35.77 45.68 -9.16
C GLY A 814 -35.08 46.10 -7.87
N ASP A 815 -35.86 46.30 -6.81
CA ASP A 815 -35.29 46.59 -5.47
C ASP A 815 -34.79 45.30 -4.83
N PRO A 816 -33.48 45.15 -4.53
CA PRO A 816 -32.96 43.94 -3.92
C PRO A 816 -33.55 43.61 -2.54
N THR A 817 -34.31 44.55 -1.97
CA THR A 817 -35.02 44.36 -0.69
C THR A 817 -36.40 43.72 -0.88
N ASP A 818 -37.03 43.80 -2.06
CA ASP A 818 -38.32 43.19 -2.40
C ASP A 818 -38.12 41.95 -3.26
N THR A 819 -37.88 40.79 -2.59
CA THR A 819 -37.57 39.51 -3.23
C THR A 819 -38.67 38.94 -4.09
N ASP A 820 -39.96 39.43 -3.93
CA ASP A 820 -41.12 38.95 -4.68
C ASP A 820 -41.24 39.65 -6.05
N LYS A 821 -40.74 40.89 -6.17
CA LYS A 821 -40.83 41.70 -7.41
C LYS A 821 -39.50 41.73 -8.19
N SER A 822 -38.42 41.33 -7.61
CA SER A 822 -37.09 41.37 -8.24
C SER A 822 -36.72 40.06 -8.92
N LYS A 823 -35.98 40.13 -10.04
CA LYS A 823 -35.52 38.97 -10.80
C LYS A 823 -34.06 39.09 -11.13
N LEU A 824 -33.35 37.95 -11.14
CA LEU A 824 -31.98 37.87 -11.60
C LEU A 824 -31.94 37.86 -13.15
N VAL A 825 -31.05 38.64 -13.72
CA VAL A 825 -30.82 38.76 -15.15
C VAL A 825 -29.36 38.36 -15.44
N PHE A 826 -29.18 37.52 -16.42
CA PHE A 826 -27.90 36.99 -16.81
C PHE A 826 -27.49 37.61 -18.13
N ARG A 827 -26.31 38.20 -18.23
CA ARG A 827 -25.76 38.82 -19.41
C ARG A 827 -24.37 38.25 -19.70
N GLY A 828 -24.13 37.79 -20.91
CA GLY A 828 -22.77 37.38 -21.36
C GLY A 828 -21.98 38.63 -21.81
N ALA A 829 -20.82 38.87 -21.22
CA ALA A 829 -19.83 39.85 -21.63
C ALA A 829 -18.65 39.15 -22.25
N GLU A 830 -18.05 39.70 -23.32
CA GLU A 830 -16.82 39.16 -23.88
C GLU A 830 -15.66 39.32 -22.87
N LYS A 831 -14.88 38.26 -22.68
CA LYS A 831 -13.67 38.35 -21.88
C LYS A 831 -12.72 39.41 -22.40
N PRO A 832 -12.23 40.37 -21.61
CA PRO A 832 -11.15 41.25 -22.05
C PRO A 832 -9.99 40.39 -22.52
N VAL A 833 -9.52 40.66 -23.75
CA VAL A 833 -8.34 39.97 -24.26
C VAL A 833 -7.16 40.36 -23.35
N GLU A 834 -6.64 39.42 -22.54
CA GLU A 834 -5.38 39.63 -21.86
C GLU A 834 -4.32 39.87 -22.93
N VAL A 835 -3.89 41.13 -23.10
CA VAL A 835 -2.74 41.48 -23.90
C VAL A 835 -1.55 40.86 -23.13
N PRO A 836 -0.79 39.92 -23.70
CA PRO A 836 0.40 39.40 -23.04
C PRO A 836 1.30 40.59 -22.67
N ASP A 837 1.69 40.67 -21.42
CA ASP A 837 2.67 41.67 -20.96
C ASP A 837 3.85 41.72 -21.94
N ALA A 838 4.01 42.87 -22.57
CA ALA A 838 5.09 43.10 -23.49
C ALA A 838 6.41 42.82 -22.79
N VAL A 839 7.12 41.83 -23.27
CA VAL A 839 8.51 41.55 -22.88
C VAL A 839 9.27 42.88 -22.98
N PRO A 840 9.93 43.32 -21.90
CA PRO A 840 10.76 44.55 -22.01
C PRO A 840 11.82 44.34 -23.06
N ALA A 841 11.76 45.18 -24.09
CA ALA A 841 12.78 45.19 -25.16
C ALA A 841 14.15 45.45 -24.54
N ASP A 842 15.00 44.49 -24.70
CA ASP A 842 16.43 44.54 -24.40
C ASP A 842 17.07 45.66 -25.19
N LEU A 843 17.34 46.83 -24.58
CA LEU A 843 18.16 47.89 -25.14
C LEU A 843 19.62 47.55 -24.90
N GLY A 844 20.15 46.75 -25.80
CA GLY A 844 21.61 46.69 -26.03
C GLY A 844 22.12 47.98 -26.59
N GLY A 845 23.11 48.56 -25.92
CA GLY A 845 23.80 49.77 -26.46
C GLY A 845 24.98 50.16 -25.59
N THR A 846 26.07 49.49 -25.81
CA THR A 846 27.49 49.94 -25.81
C THR A 846 27.88 51.32 -25.28
N ALA A 847 28.90 51.27 -24.45
CA ALA A 847 30.20 51.98 -24.44
C ALA A 847 30.40 53.20 -23.54
N ALA A 848 31.39 53.03 -22.73
CA ALA A 848 32.61 53.80 -22.53
C ALA A 848 32.65 54.92 -21.46
N ALA A 849 33.52 54.64 -20.54
CA ALA A 849 34.56 55.49 -19.97
C ALA A 849 34.22 56.58 -18.96
N GLY A 850 34.83 56.47 -17.81
CA GLY A 850 35.55 57.59 -17.22
C GLY A 850 35.25 57.90 -15.76
N ALA A 851 36.22 57.50 -14.96
CA ALA A 851 36.85 58.27 -13.88
C ALA A 851 36.09 58.58 -12.57
N ASP A 852 36.69 58.05 -11.53
CA ASP A 852 37.05 58.64 -10.25
C ASP A 852 35.99 59.37 -9.36
N GLU A 853 35.78 58.83 -8.22
CA GLU A 853 36.23 59.38 -6.91
C GLU A 853 35.59 58.68 -5.75
N GLN A 854 36.41 58.16 -4.89
CA GLN A 854 36.17 57.92 -3.46
C GLN A 854 36.39 59.26 -2.72
N PRO A 855 36.15 59.37 -1.39
CA PRO A 855 35.47 58.54 -0.42
C PRO A 855 34.69 59.35 0.66
N ALA A 856 34.32 58.66 1.71
CA ALA A 856 34.11 58.99 3.13
C ALA A 856 32.66 59.33 3.59
N ALA A 857 32.11 58.53 4.41
CA ALA A 857 32.06 58.40 5.87
C ALA A 857 31.08 57.31 6.25
#